data_0488a65647997fd54e8cf4bf0ba2d2db
#
_entry.id   0488a65647997fd54e8cf4bf0ba2d2db
#
_cell.length_a   1.000
_cell.length_b   1.000
_cell.length_c   1.000
_cell.angle_alpha   90.00
_cell.angle_beta   90.00
_cell.angle_gamma   90.00
#
_symmetry.space_group_name_H-M   'P 1'
#
loop_
_entity.id
_entity.type
_entity.pdbx_description
1 polymer ?
#
loop_
_entity_poly.entity_id
_entity_poly.type
_entity_poly.pdbx_seq_one_letter_code
_entity_poly.pdbx_strand_id
1 'polypeptide(L)'
;VAAVFDGNATFELDPPTSIEQHQIARFTGQPRLTEQFKRAVYFFTDDSWVELQKLVVIGPRGDADATGKVLAANQSKYERNFNSWWENERNGNPVMSNLAARMLADLTDPTSKGLFLADVQGGRYGGLLYQISWNRPSILLPMLNNDEEVMLLRYKTGEYSEWWAGFHLKAEYGGHAHPAHSMLIAHCENDSISADISKSNDLSATARMEFTVPAGAPRVLPFDLAGVLRISAVTDGAAKPLGFIQEPRDADSDPWLILPSPAVQGITYTAQIAYQEDSTRDSRVIDKQGNGLFFVGARTSWFPSFRPFDDRTNFRLQFTSPKNYQFIATGRLVDSKKEKSGLVSDYVSQIPFSVVGFNYGDFVAKSFSDKTLTVTAYAGKNIPDELANLNSRLQIAQLAQGPGGSDVAARYGILQGGFNTAAGAKFAAAKSYQAFRLYEAYFGPLPFHKISVTEQPVGFFGQSWPTLIFLPYLSLLDTTTLNSLRLQNTAENREFFDVVAMHEMSHQWWGHMVGWKTYHDQWLSEGFADFSAALYLQMYEPKKLKAFWDYDRQLLLSKDRAGHRPVDIGPIWLNTQLNAYLEPDASRILIYRKGAYVLEILRTIMQNPRAQNPDANFMAMMHDFVRTYAGKNASTEDFERIAEKYCHEDMHWFFNEWVYGVETPEYDFGYQLSDGPSGKTVLHMSLTQSGVSQAFAMSVPVYLDLKDKWYLMGFVHISG
;
A
#
# COMPACT_ATOMS: atom_id res chain seq x y z
N VAL A 1 -20.68 -18.73 -19.45
CA VAL A 1 -21.25 -18.41 -20.77
C VAL A 1 -20.61 -17.13 -21.28
N ALA A 2 -20.45 -17.01 -22.59
CA ALA A 2 -20.00 -15.77 -23.23
C ALA A 2 -20.99 -15.37 -24.33
N ALA A 3 -21.15 -14.05 -24.52
CA ALA A 3 -22.02 -13.50 -25.55
C ALA A 3 -21.39 -12.27 -26.20
N VAL A 4 -21.71 -12.04 -27.47
CA VAL A 4 -21.33 -10.83 -28.20
C VAL A 4 -22.59 -10.10 -28.61
N PHE A 5 -22.63 -8.82 -28.27
CA PHE A 5 -23.65 -7.90 -28.72
C PHE A 5 -23.12 -7.04 -29.89
N ASP A 6 -23.87 -6.91 -30.94
CA ASP A 6 -23.60 -6.01 -32.06
C ASP A 6 -24.93 -5.32 -32.44
N GLY A 7 -25.00 -4.00 -32.23
CA GLY A 7 -26.22 -3.21 -32.39
C GLY A 7 -26.09 -1.84 -31.74
N ASN A 8 -27.18 -1.13 -31.54
CA ASN A 8 -27.17 0.14 -30.81
C ASN A 8 -27.75 -0.10 -29.42
N ALA A 9 -26.98 0.28 -28.39
CA ALA A 9 -27.39 0.18 -26.99
C ALA A 9 -26.81 1.32 -26.16
N THR A 10 -27.34 1.45 -24.93
CA THR A 10 -26.88 2.42 -23.93
C THR A 10 -26.45 1.66 -22.69
N PHE A 11 -25.28 1.99 -22.19
CA PHE A 11 -24.84 1.58 -20.88
C PHE A 11 -25.15 2.71 -19.88
N GLU A 12 -25.81 2.37 -18.79
CA GLU A 12 -26.16 3.31 -17.72
C GLU A 12 -25.65 2.77 -16.39
N LEU A 13 -25.01 3.65 -15.59
CA LEU A 13 -24.56 3.35 -14.23
C LEU A 13 -25.02 4.47 -13.31
N ASP A 14 -25.71 4.09 -12.24
CA ASP A 14 -26.22 4.98 -11.19
C ASP A 14 -25.60 4.57 -9.84
N PRO A 15 -24.48 5.16 -9.43
CA PRO A 15 -23.83 4.79 -8.18
C PRO A 15 -24.71 5.07 -6.97
N PRO A 16 -24.65 4.21 -5.91
CA PRO A 16 -25.59 4.27 -4.80
C PRO A 16 -25.34 5.39 -3.80
N THR A 17 -24.11 5.88 -3.68
CA THR A 17 -23.75 6.91 -2.68
C THR A 17 -23.27 8.20 -3.32
N SER A 18 -23.27 9.28 -2.54
CA SER A 18 -22.78 10.59 -3.00
C SER A 18 -21.30 10.60 -3.34
N ILE A 19 -20.49 9.75 -2.69
CA ILE A 19 -19.05 9.66 -2.92
C ILE A 19 -18.80 9.12 -4.33
N GLU A 20 -19.39 7.98 -4.70
CA GLU A 20 -19.23 7.39 -6.03
C GLU A 20 -19.90 8.23 -7.11
N GLN A 21 -21.03 8.90 -6.80
CA GLN A 21 -21.67 9.86 -7.72
C GLN A 21 -20.73 11.04 -8.01
N HIS A 22 -20.02 11.55 -6.98
CA HIS A 22 -19.00 12.58 -7.17
C HIS A 22 -17.84 12.08 -8.03
N GLN A 23 -17.37 10.86 -7.77
CA GLN A 23 -16.29 10.23 -8.55
C GLN A 23 -16.67 10.09 -10.04
N ILE A 24 -17.86 9.61 -10.35
CA ILE A 24 -18.35 9.56 -11.73
C ILE A 24 -18.49 10.95 -12.34
N ALA A 25 -18.99 11.94 -11.57
CA ALA A 25 -19.14 13.31 -12.05
C ALA A 25 -17.80 13.96 -12.40
N ARG A 26 -16.73 13.63 -11.71
CA ARG A 26 -15.35 14.07 -12.01
C ARG A 26 -14.94 13.72 -13.45
N PHE A 27 -15.31 12.53 -13.95
CA PHE A 27 -14.94 12.05 -15.29
C PHE A 27 -15.97 12.41 -16.36
N THR A 28 -17.24 12.50 -16.00
CA THR A 28 -18.33 12.63 -16.95
C THR A 28 -19.04 13.98 -16.95
N GLY A 29 -18.85 14.76 -15.87
CA GLY A 29 -19.59 15.99 -15.60
C GLY A 29 -21.01 15.75 -15.06
N GLN A 30 -21.41 14.48 -14.80
CA GLN A 30 -22.73 14.09 -14.30
C GLN A 30 -22.61 13.01 -13.22
N PRO A 31 -23.46 12.97 -12.20
CA PRO A 31 -23.40 11.99 -11.13
C PRO A 31 -23.79 10.55 -11.58
N ARG A 32 -24.21 10.41 -12.82
CA ARG A 32 -24.56 9.13 -13.49
C ARG A 32 -23.78 9.02 -14.78
N LEU A 33 -23.39 7.80 -15.14
CA LEU A 33 -22.77 7.52 -16.42
C LEU A 33 -23.80 7.04 -17.41
N THR A 34 -23.81 7.65 -18.60
CA THR A 34 -24.57 7.18 -19.75
C THR A 34 -23.63 7.13 -20.96
N GLU A 35 -23.48 5.95 -21.57
CA GLU A 35 -22.63 5.73 -22.73
C GLU A 35 -23.35 4.97 -23.84
N GLN A 36 -23.32 5.54 -25.05
CA GLN A 36 -23.83 4.88 -26.24
C GLN A 36 -22.78 3.93 -26.81
N PHE A 37 -23.15 2.71 -27.15
CA PHE A 37 -22.22 1.75 -27.72
C PHE A 37 -22.86 0.90 -28.83
N LYS A 38 -22.00 0.31 -29.66
CA LYS A 38 -22.44 -0.59 -30.74
C LYS A 38 -22.00 -2.03 -30.55
N ARG A 39 -20.98 -2.26 -29.74
CA ARG A 39 -20.45 -3.60 -29.48
C ARG A 39 -20.12 -3.77 -28.00
N ALA A 40 -20.49 -4.94 -27.48
CA ALA A 40 -20.06 -5.40 -26.18
C ALA A 40 -19.77 -6.90 -26.20
N VAL A 41 -18.87 -7.32 -25.32
CA VAL A 41 -18.57 -8.73 -25.06
C VAL A 41 -18.88 -9.01 -23.61
N TYR A 42 -19.64 -10.04 -23.36
CA TYR A 42 -20.08 -10.45 -22.03
C TYR A 42 -19.50 -11.81 -21.68
N PHE A 43 -19.04 -11.94 -20.43
CA PHE A 43 -18.70 -13.21 -19.80
C PHE A 43 -19.46 -13.30 -18.48
N PHE A 44 -20.13 -14.42 -18.25
CA PHE A 44 -20.92 -14.57 -17.03
C PHE A 44 -21.06 -16.03 -16.60
N THR A 45 -21.09 -16.24 -15.30
CA THR A 45 -21.32 -17.51 -14.62
C THR A 45 -22.53 -17.44 -13.70
N ASP A 46 -23.16 -16.27 -13.58
CA ASP A 46 -24.38 -16.01 -12.83
C ASP A 46 -25.64 -16.35 -13.66
N ASP A 47 -26.81 -15.94 -13.17
CA ASP A 47 -28.13 -16.19 -13.79
C ASP A 47 -28.42 -15.31 -15.02
N SER A 48 -27.50 -14.46 -15.46
CA SER A 48 -27.66 -13.52 -16.58
C SER A 48 -28.13 -14.22 -17.86
N TRP A 49 -27.70 -15.47 -18.10
CA TRP A 49 -28.20 -16.23 -19.26
C TRP A 49 -29.67 -16.53 -19.19
N VAL A 50 -30.16 -16.91 -18.03
CA VAL A 50 -31.60 -17.20 -17.81
C VAL A 50 -32.43 -15.94 -17.99
N GLU A 51 -31.90 -14.80 -17.56
CA GLU A 51 -32.57 -13.51 -17.74
C GLU A 51 -32.57 -13.06 -19.20
N LEU A 52 -31.46 -13.17 -19.90
CA LEU A 52 -31.34 -12.85 -21.32
C LEU A 52 -32.31 -13.67 -22.17
N GLN A 53 -32.46 -14.97 -21.87
CA GLN A 53 -33.42 -15.83 -22.60
C GLN A 53 -34.88 -15.36 -22.52
N LYS A 54 -35.25 -14.64 -21.46
CA LYS A 54 -36.59 -14.06 -21.29
C LYS A 54 -36.81 -12.79 -22.13
N LEU A 55 -35.71 -12.10 -22.45
CA LEU A 55 -35.71 -10.77 -23.08
C LEU A 55 -35.44 -10.82 -24.58
N VAL A 56 -34.87 -11.91 -25.10
CA VAL A 56 -34.45 -12.03 -26.50
C VAL A 56 -35.28 -13.06 -27.27
N VAL A 57 -35.58 -12.76 -28.53
CA VAL A 57 -36.15 -13.75 -29.45
C VAL A 57 -35.00 -14.55 -30.03
N ILE A 58 -34.95 -15.85 -29.72
CA ILE A 58 -33.93 -16.75 -30.27
C ILE A 58 -34.26 -17.03 -31.74
N GLY A 59 -33.44 -16.49 -32.64
CA GLY A 59 -33.53 -16.70 -34.07
C GLY A 59 -32.65 -17.89 -34.56
N PRO A 60 -32.57 -18.11 -35.87
CA PRO A 60 -31.66 -19.10 -36.45
C PRO A 60 -30.22 -18.76 -36.11
N ARG A 61 -29.38 -19.78 -36.03
CA ARG A 61 -27.92 -19.64 -35.65
C ARG A 61 -27.28 -18.55 -36.47
N GLY A 62 -26.70 -17.55 -35.76
CA GLY A 62 -25.79 -16.57 -36.34
C GLY A 62 -24.44 -17.20 -36.71
N ASP A 63 -23.52 -16.39 -37.21
CA ASP A 63 -22.15 -16.83 -37.56
C ASP A 63 -21.38 -17.16 -36.27
N ALA A 64 -21.39 -18.43 -35.88
CA ALA A 64 -20.69 -18.92 -34.69
C ALA A 64 -19.16 -18.76 -34.79
N ASP A 65 -18.59 -18.84 -36.02
CA ASP A 65 -17.15 -18.68 -36.25
C ASP A 65 -16.71 -17.22 -36.06
N ALA A 66 -17.50 -16.26 -36.53
CA ALA A 66 -17.25 -14.84 -36.33
C ALA A 66 -17.34 -14.48 -34.83
N THR A 67 -18.37 -14.99 -34.14
CA THR A 67 -18.53 -14.81 -32.69
C THR A 67 -17.36 -15.41 -31.92
N GLY A 68 -16.94 -16.63 -32.26
CA GLY A 68 -15.78 -17.29 -31.64
C GLY A 68 -14.48 -16.51 -31.83
N LYS A 69 -14.23 -15.92 -32.99
CA LYS A 69 -13.06 -15.07 -33.26
C LYS A 69 -13.07 -13.79 -32.41
N VAL A 70 -14.24 -13.15 -32.25
CA VAL A 70 -14.38 -11.95 -31.39
C VAL A 70 -14.10 -12.30 -29.94
N LEU A 71 -14.64 -13.40 -29.43
CA LEU A 71 -14.41 -13.87 -28.08
C LEU A 71 -12.93 -14.18 -27.82
N ALA A 72 -12.30 -14.93 -28.72
CA ALA A 72 -10.90 -15.28 -28.62
C ALA A 72 -9.99 -14.03 -28.67
N ALA A 73 -10.27 -13.08 -29.56
CA ALA A 73 -9.54 -11.84 -29.68
C ALA A 73 -9.68 -10.98 -28.41
N ASN A 74 -10.86 -10.98 -27.80
CA ASN A 74 -11.13 -10.25 -26.57
C ASN A 74 -10.40 -10.89 -25.38
N GLN A 75 -10.48 -12.20 -25.24
CA GLN A 75 -9.76 -12.94 -24.22
C GLN A 75 -8.25 -12.72 -24.31
N SER A 76 -7.67 -12.86 -25.50
CA SER A 76 -6.22 -12.65 -25.70
C SER A 76 -5.75 -11.21 -25.42
N LYS A 77 -6.65 -10.24 -25.42
CA LYS A 77 -6.37 -8.85 -25.08
C LYS A 77 -6.03 -8.69 -23.59
N TYR A 78 -6.68 -9.45 -22.73
CA TYR A 78 -6.50 -9.38 -21.28
C TYR A 78 -5.36 -10.27 -20.78
N GLU A 79 -5.09 -11.38 -21.49
CA GLU A 79 -4.05 -12.36 -21.12
C GLU A 79 -2.62 -11.89 -21.40
N ARG A 80 -2.43 -10.91 -22.27
CA ARG A 80 -1.11 -10.61 -22.87
C ARG A 80 -0.11 -9.86 -22.00
N ASN A 81 -0.48 -9.30 -20.84
CA ASN A 81 0.37 -8.24 -20.28
C ASN A 81 0.46 -8.15 -18.77
N PHE A 82 0.27 -9.23 -18.02
CA PHE A 82 0.34 -9.18 -16.55
C PHE A 82 1.77 -8.92 -16.00
N ASN A 83 2.82 -9.12 -16.79
CA ASN A 83 4.21 -9.06 -16.33
C ASN A 83 4.76 -7.66 -16.02
N SER A 84 4.02 -6.60 -16.32
CA SER A 84 4.35 -5.26 -15.86
C SER A 84 3.08 -4.45 -15.66
N TRP A 85 2.52 -4.54 -14.47
CA TRP A 85 1.37 -3.73 -14.07
C TRP A 85 1.55 -2.25 -14.46
N TRP A 86 2.73 -1.67 -14.19
CA TRP A 86 3.07 -0.30 -14.56
C TRP A 86 3.12 -0.03 -16.08
N GLU A 87 3.57 -0.99 -16.87
CA GLU A 87 3.60 -0.84 -18.34
C GLU A 87 2.20 -1.00 -18.93
N ASN A 88 1.38 -1.88 -18.37
CA ASN A 88 0.00 -2.07 -18.81
C ASN A 88 -0.86 -0.85 -18.47
N GLU A 89 -0.74 -0.34 -17.26
CA GLU A 89 -1.39 0.88 -16.85
C GLU A 89 -1.02 2.04 -17.78
N ARG A 90 0.26 2.22 -18.08
CA ARG A 90 0.74 3.24 -19.05
C ARG A 90 0.23 3.03 -20.47
N ASN A 91 0.00 1.80 -20.89
CA ASN A 91 -0.47 1.48 -22.24
C ASN A 91 -2.00 1.43 -22.38
N GLY A 92 -2.74 1.69 -21.30
CA GLY A 92 -4.19 1.70 -21.27
C GLY A 92 -4.82 0.31 -21.47
N ASN A 93 -4.10 -0.74 -21.05
CA ASN A 93 -4.63 -2.10 -21.04
C ASN A 93 -5.18 -2.42 -19.64
N PRO A 94 -6.42 -2.89 -19.52
CA PRO A 94 -6.95 -3.30 -18.23
C PRO A 94 -6.19 -4.52 -17.71
N VAL A 95 -5.86 -4.50 -16.43
CA VAL A 95 -5.26 -5.64 -15.74
C VAL A 95 -6.39 -6.48 -15.15
N MET A 96 -6.42 -7.76 -15.47
CA MET A 96 -7.31 -8.70 -14.81
C MET A 96 -6.62 -10.05 -14.62
N SER A 97 -7.04 -10.79 -13.60
CA SER A 97 -6.57 -12.15 -13.38
C SER A 97 -7.21 -13.12 -14.38
N ASN A 98 -6.76 -14.37 -14.37
CA ASN A 98 -7.18 -15.41 -15.31
C ASN A 98 -8.71 -15.61 -15.31
N LEU A 99 -9.39 -15.10 -16.34
CA LEU A 99 -10.82 -15.19 -16.49
C LEU A 99 -11.32 -16.64 -16.60
N ALA A 100 -10.57 -17.50 -17.31
CA ALA A 100 -10.95 -18.89 -17.48
C ALA A 100 -10.90 -19.67 -16.17
N ALA A 101 -9.84 -19.46 -15.37
CA ALA A 101 -9.73 -20.05 -14.03
C ALA A 101 -10.82 -19.51 -13.09
N ARG A 102 -11.14 -18.22 -13.16
CA ARG A 102 -12.24 -17.63 -12.39
C ARG A 102 -13.58 -18.26 -12.76
N MET A 103 -13.90 -18.42 -14.03
CA MET A 103 -15.13 -19.07 -14.47
C MET A 103 -15.18 -20.54 -14.02
N LEU A 104 -14.05 -21.25 -14.07
CA LEU A 104 -13.96 -22.62 -13.54
C LEU A 104 -14.22 -22.65 -12.03
N ALA A 105 -13.66 -21.70 -11.29
CA ALA A 105 -13.89 -21.58 -9.85
C ALA A 105 -15.38 -21.39 -9.52
N ASP A 106 -16.06 -20.51 -10.23
CA ASP A 106 -17.51 -20.28 -10.05
C ASP A 106 -18.34 -21.52 -10.40
N LEU A 107 -18.05 -22.17 -11.54
CA LEU A 107 -18.79 -23.35 -12.00
C LEU A 107 -18.59 -24.59 -11.11
N THR A 108 -17.51 -24.63 -10.34
CA THR A 108 -17.19 -25.76 -9.45
C THR A 108 -17.47 -25.51 -7.97
N ASP A 109 -17.97 -24.32 -7.63
CA ASP A 109 -18.41 -23.95 -6.30
C ASP A 109 -19.94 -23.88 -6.24
N PRO A 110 -20.61 -24.81 -5.58
CA PRO A 110 -22.07 -24.83 -5.49
C PRO A 110 -22.65 -23.62 -4.72
N THR A 111 -21.84 -22.85 -4.04
CA THR A 111 -22.25 -21.66 -3.29
C THR A 111 -21.93 -20.35 -4.01
N SER A 112 -21.24 -20.41 -5.16
CA SER A 112 -20.94 -19.22 -5.95
C SER A 112 -22.21 -18.57 -6.48
N LYS A 113 -22.29 -17.26 -6.32
CA LYS A 113 -23.33 -16.43 -6.98
C LYS A 113 -22.91 -16.00 -8.38
N GLY A 114 -21.69 -16.34 -8.80
CA GLY A 114 -21.16 -16.11 -10.13
C GLY A 114 -20.48 -14.77 -10.35
N LEU A 115 -20.19 -14.52 -11.61
CA LEU A 115 -19.53 -13.33 -12.14
C LEU A 115 -20.35 -12.82 -13.34
N PHE A 116 -20.53 -11.51 -13.43
CA PHE A 116 -20.92 -10.83 -14.66
C PHE A 116 -19.80 -9.87 -15.07
N LEU A 117 -19.32 -9.98 -16.29
CA LEU A 117 -18.29 -9.11 -16.86
C LEU A 117 -18.74 -8.62 -18.23
N ALA A 118 -18.71 -7.31 -18.46
CA ALA A 118 -19.03 -6.68 -19.73
C ALA A 118 -17.86 -5.79 -20.19
N ASP A 119 -17.33 -6.06 -21.37
CA ASP A 119 -16.42 -5.17 -22.09
C ASP A 119 -17.23 -4.39 -23.12
N VAL A 120 -17.52 -3.15 -22.82
CA VAL A 120 -18.35 -2.25 -23.63
C VAL A 120 -17.43 -1.33 -24.43
N GLN A 121 -17.58 -1.31 -25.76
CA GLN A 121 -16.85 -0.42 -26.64
C GLN A 121 -17.65 0.87 -26.86
N GLY A 122 -17.44 1.83 -25.95
CA GLY A 122 -18.13 3.10 -25.94
C GLY A 122 -17.63 4.06 -27.04
N GLY A 123 -18.49 4.96 -27.44
CA GLY A 123 -18.19 5.97 -28.46
C GLY A 123 -17.51 7.23 -27.88
N ARG A 124 -17.91 7.63 -26.68
CA ARG A 124 -17.43 8.88 -26.04
C ARG A 124 -16.23 8.64 -25.12
N TYR A 125 -16.31 7.62 -24.26
CA TYR A 125 -15.32 7.42 -23.20
C TYR A 125 -14.26 6.35 -23.53
N GLY A 126 -14.42 5.61 -24.65
CA GLY A 126 -13.55 4.50 -25.02
C GLY A 126 -14.07 3.18 -24.44
N GLY A 127 -13.16 2.25 -24.12
CA GLY A 127 -13.55 0.97 -23.53
C GLY A 127 -13.96 1.11 -22.06
N LEU A 128 -15.09 0.47 -21.71
CA LEU A 128 -15.58 0.38 -20.35
C LEU A 128 -15.64 -1.11 -19.97
N LEU A 129 -14.90 -1.48 -18.95
CA LEU A 129 -14.89 -2.83 -18.40
C LEU A 129 -15.68 -2.82 -17.09
N TYR A 130 -16.88 -3.38 -17.13
CA TYR A 130 -17.83 -3.42 -16.01
C TYR A 130 -17.91 -4.82 -15.44
N GLN A 131 -17.84 -4.94 -14.12
CA GLN A 131 -17.90 -6.22 -13.41
C GLN A 131 -18.92 -6.17 -12.28
N ILE A 132 -19.64 -7.29 -12.09
CA ILE A 132 -20.27 -7.65 -10.81
C ILE A 132 -19.69 -8.99 -10.36
N SER A 133 -19.07 -9.01 -9.17
CA SER A 133 -18.51 -10.20 -8.55
C SER A 133 -19.14 -10.41 -7.18
N TRP A 134 -20.14 -11.27 -7.08
CA TRP A 134 -21.08 -11.31 -5.95
C TRP A 134 -20.47 -11.71 -4.59
N ASN A 135 -19.60 -12.70 -4.53
CA ASN A 135 -19.09 -13.25 -3.27
C ASN A 135 -17.65 -13.73 -3.40
N ARG A 136 -16.91 -13.14 -4.31
CA ARG A 136 -15.51 -13.43 -4.56
C ARG A 136 -14.76 -12.15 -4.90
N PRO A 137 -13.44 -12.09 -4.65
CA PRO A 137 -12.63 -10.95 -5.06
C PRO A 137 -12.81 -10.63 -6.53
N SER A 138 -12.70 -9.37 -6.88
CA SER A 138 -12.68 -8.92 -8.26
C SER A 138 -11.50 -9.55 -9.02
N ILE A 139 -11.73 -9.88 -10.28
CA ILE A 139 -10.65 -10.22 -11.21
C ILE A 139 -10.02 -8.98 -11.85
N LEU A 140 -10.68 -7.83 -11.72
CA LEU A 140 -10.13 -6.53 -12.13
C LEU A 140 -9.26 -5.99 -11.00
N LEU A 141 -8.06 -5.52 -11.32
CA LEU A 141 -7.09 -5.02 -10.35
C LEU A 141 -6.87 -5.97 -9.17
N PRO A 142 -6.49 -7.23 -9.41
CA PRO A 142 -6.43 -8.27 -8.37
C PRO A 142 -5.42 -7.97 -7.25
N MET A 143 -4.44 -7.09 -7.50
CA MET A 143 -3.44 -6.67 -6.50
C MET A 143 -3.99 -5.72 -5.44
N LEU A 144 -5.21 -5.19 -5.63
CA LEU A 144 -5.87 -4.34 -4.66
C LEU A 144 -6.78 -5.19 -3.78
N ASN A 145 -6.72 -4.97 -2.48
CA ASN A 145 -7.63 -5.60 -1.53
C ASN A 145 -9.00 -4.92 -1.58
N ASN A 146 -9.64 -4.98 -2.77
CA ASN A 146 -10.98 -4.48 -2.95
C ASN A 146 -12.01 -5.50 -2.42
N ASP A 147 -13.09 -5.01 -1.91
CA ASP A 147 -14.19 -5.79 -1.33
C ASP A 147 -15.55 -5.49 -1.99
N GLU A 148 -15.58 -4.56 -2.93
CA GLU A 148 -16.80 -4.22 -3.64
C GLU A 148 -17.17 -5.25 -4.70
N GLU A 149 -18.47 -5.49 -4.82
CA GLU A 149 -19.03 -6.38 -5.84
C GLU A 149 -19.01 -5.74 -7.22
N VAL A 150 -19.19 -4.42 -7.29
CA VAL A 150 -19.31 -3.68 -8.56
C VAL A 150 -18.06 -2.88 -8.83
N MET A 151 -17.49 -3.06 -10.02
CA MET A 151 -16.35 -2.28 -10.49
C MET A 151 -16.56 -1.81 -11.93
N LEU A 152 -16.10 -0.59 -12.21
CA LEU A 152 -16.02 -0.02 -13.55
C LEU A 152 -14.62 0.53 -13.81
N LEU A 153 -13.92 -0.05 -14.77
CA LEU A 153 -12.67 0.47 -15.32
C LEU A 153 -12.93 1.12 -16.68
N ARG A 154 -12.41 2.32 -16.87
CA ARG A 154 -12.29 2.93 -18.17
C ARG A 154 -10.88 2.67 -18.71
N TYR A 155 -10.76 2.28 -19.98
CA TYR A 155 -9.48 2.10 -20.65
C TYR A 155 -9.48 2.68 -22.06
N LYS A 156 -8.32 3.18 -22.48
CA LYS A 156 -8.12 3.73 -23.82
C LYS A 156 -6.67 3.56 -24.22
N THR A 157 -6.44 3.05 -25.42
CA THR A 157 -5.08 2.82 -25.94
C THR A 157 -4.23 4.09 -25.87
N GLY A 158 -3.07 4.03 -25.24
CA GLY A 158 -2.14 5.13 -25.04
C GLY A 158 -2.48 6.07 -23.87
N GLU A 159 -3.51 5.77 -23.09
CA GLU A 159 -3.86 6.43 -21.83
C GLU A 159 -3.85 5.39 -20.71
N TYR A 160 -3.76 5.82 -19.44
CA TYR A 160 -3.89 4.92 -18.30
C TYR A 160 -5.27 4.28 -18.23
N SER A 161 -5.35 3.06 -17.70
CA SER A 161 -6.62 2.53 -17.23
C SER A 161 -7.01 3.26 -15.96
N GLU A 162 -8.26 3.72 -15.87
CA GLU A 162 -8.78 4.49 -14.77
C GLU A 162 -9.88 3.71 -14.05
N TRP A 163 -9.83 3.67 -12.74
CA TRP A 163 -10.89 3.08 -11.92
C TRP A 163 -11.97 4.13 -11.66
N TRP A 164 -13.06 4.05 -12.44
CA TRP A 164 -14.11 5.07 -12.42
C TRP A 164 -15.15 4.86 -11.32
N ALA A 165 -15.43 3.62 -10.95
CA ALA A 165 -16.34 3.31 -9.85
C ALA A 165 -16.01 1.97 -9.21
N GLY A 166 -16.16 1.90 -7.89
CA GLY A 166 -16.21 0.70 -7.10
C GLY A 166 -17.20 0.91 -5.97
N PHE A 167 -18.19 0.00 -5.82
CA PHE A 167 -19.19 0.13 -4.76
C PHE A 167 -19.86 -1.21 -4.46
N HIS A 168 -20.40 -1.30 -3.25
CA HIS A 168 -21.18 -2.45 -2.82
C HIS A 168 -22.58 -2.45 -3.42
N LEU A 169 -23.13 -3.64 -3.63
CA LEU A 169 -24.54 -3.78 -3.93
C LEU A 169 -25.37 -3.29 -2.74
N LYS A 170 -26.53 -2.71 -3.01
CA LYS A 170 -27.39 -2.11 -1.98
C LYS A 170 -27.69 -3.04 -0.79
N ALA A 171 -27.76 -4.34 -1.03
CA ALA A 171 -28.00 -5.34 0.00
C ALA A 171 -26.82 -5.52 0.97
N GLU A 172 -25.61 -5.21 0.53
CA GLU A 172 -24.38 -5.44 1.30
C GLU A 172 -24.06 -4.30 2.29
N TYR A 173 -24.73 -3.16 2.15
CA TYR A 173 -24.52 -2.05 3.11
C TYR A 173 -24.94 -2.39 4.53
N GLY A 174 -25.93 -3.30 4.74
CA GLY A 174 -26.27 -3.84 6.05
C GLY A 174 -26.54 -2.82 7.18
N GLY A 175 -26.82 -1.56 6.81
CA GLY A 175 -26.96 -0.45 7.75
C GLY A 175 -25.67 0.33 8.04
N HIS A 176 -24.55 -0.05 7.46
CA HIS A 176 -23.28 0.69 7.48
C HIS A 176 -23.23 1.69 6.34
N ALA A 177 -22.67 2.87 6.59
CA ALA A 177 -22.46 3.88 5.55
C ALA A 177 -21.30 3.47 4.61
N HIS A 178 -20.26 2.86 5.17
CA HIS A 178 -19.03 2.46 4.49
C HIS A 178 -18.64 1.03 4.91
N PRO A 179 -19.36 -0.01 4.41
CA PRO A 179 -19.07 -1.38 4.79
C PRO A 179 -17.66 -1.77 4.30
N ALA A 180 -16.98 -2.58 5.09
CA ALA A 180 -15.68 -3.16 4.76
C ALA A 180 -15.74 -4.66 5.02
N HIS A 181 -15.72 -5.45 3.97
CA HIS A 181 -15.82 -6.90 4.02
C HIS A 181 -14.49 -7.54 3.67
N SER A 182 -14.16 -8.65 4.31
CA SER A 182 -13.03 -9.45 3.83
C SER A 182 -13.51 -10.39 2.73
N MET A 183 -12.87 -10.31 1.58
CA MET A 183 -13.11 -11.20 0.44
C MET A 183 -12.13 -12.39 0.41
N LEU A 184 -11.59 -12.77 1.57
CA LEU A 184 -10.71 -13.95 1.67
C LEU A 184 -11.48 -15.23 1.30
N ILE A 185 -11.02 -15.88 0.23
CA ILE A 185 -11.53 -17.20 -0.19
C ILE A 185 -10.93 -18.30 0.69
N ALA A 186 -9.67 -18.14 1.09
CA ALA A 186 -8.96 -19.02 1.98
C ALA A 186 -8.09 -18.22 2.95
N HIS A 187 -7.96 -18.70 4.17
CA HIS A 187 -7.09 -18.15 5.21
C HIS A 187 -5.97 -19.13 5.54
N CYS A 188 -4.73 -18.70 5.34
CA CYS A 188 -3.55 -19.49 5.68
C CYS A 188 -3.20 -19.29 7.15
N GLU A 189 -3.42 -20.31 7.98
CA GLU A 189 -3.10 -20.28 9.41
C GLU A 189 -1.60 -20.42 9.65
N ASN A 190 -0.95 -21.35 8.93
CA ASN A 190 0.46 -21.66 9.06
C ASN A 190 1.10 -21.86 7.68
N ASP A 191 2.25 -21.25 7.45
CA ASP A 191 3.08 -21.51 6.29
C ASP A 191 4.52 -21.83 6.69
N SER A 192 5.02 -22.98 6.22
CA SER A 192 6.38 -23.42 6.44
C SER A 192 7.12 -23.43 5.10
N ILE A 193 8.00 -22.44 4.92
CA ILE A 193 8.73 -22.23 3.66
C ILE A 193 10.18 -22.64 3.84
N SER A 194 10.66 -23.55 2.98
CA SER A 194 12.07 -23.89 2.85
C SER A 194 12.57 -23.38 1.49
N ALA A 195 13.50 -22.42 1.52
CA ALA A 195 14.02 -21.76 0.33
C ALA A 195 15.53 -21.96 0.19
N ASP A 196 15.97 -22.41 -0.96
CA ASP A 196 17.38 -22.53 -1.34
C ASP A 196 17.75 -21.40 -2.31
N ILE A 197 18.63 -20.51 -1.84
CA ILE A 197 19.23 -19.39 -2.58
C ILE A 197 20.76 -19.49 -2.58
N SER A 198 21.31 -20.69 -2.31
CA SER A 198 22.77 -20.91 -2.17
C SER A 198 23.54 -20.69 -3.49
N LYS A 199 22.84 -20.75 -4.63
CA LYS A 199 23.40 -20.55 -5.95
C LYS A 199 23.23 -19.11 -6.47
N SER A 200 23.78 -18.15 -5.73
CA SER A 200 23.70 -16.74 -6.10
C SER A 200 22.28 -16.15 -5.93
N ASN A 201 21.61 -15.74 -7.01
CA ASN A 201 20.28 -15.13 -6.95
C ASN A 201 19.17 -16.01 -7.56
N ASP A 202 19.40 -17.30 -7.68
CA ASP A 202 18.36 -18.24 -8.09
C ASP A 202 17.57 -18.73 -6.87
N LEU A 203 16.26 -18.69 -6.93
CA LEU A 203 15.36 -19.16 -5.89
C LEU A 203 14.73 -20.49 -6.26
N SER A 204 14.85 -21.49 -5.40
CA SER A 204 13.99 -22.67 -5.38
C SER A 204 13.43 -22.90 -4.00
N ALA A 205 12.13 -23.18 -3.89
CA ALA A 205 11.48 -23.28 -2.61
C ALA A 205 10.34 -24.31 -2.57
N THR A 206 10.00 -24.70 -1.35
CA THR A 206 8.79 -25.45 -1.05
C THR A 206 8.06 -24.74 0.08
N ALA A 207 6.81 -24.35 -0.16
CA ALA A 207 5.89 -23.83 0.83
C ALA A 207 4.88 -24.90 1.23
N ARG A 208 4.66 -25.10 2.53
CA ARG A 208 3.64 -25.97 3.10
C ARG A 208 2.62 -25.11 3.83
N MET A 209 1.53 -24.84 3.15
CA MET A 209 0.42 -24.04 3.64
C MET A 209 -0.63 -24.90 4.34
N GLU A 210 -1.02 -24.52 5.55
CA GLU A 210 -2.18 -25.06 6.27
C GLU A 210 -3.24 -23.97 6.31
N PHE A 211 -4.38 -24.21 5.67
CA PHE A 211 -5.39 -23.19 5.45
C PHE A 211 -6.81 -23.70 5.66
N THR A 212 -7.70 -22.76 5.98
CA THR A 212 -9.15 -22.97 6.09
C THR A 212 -9.88 -22.14 5.05
N VAL A 213 -11.12 -22.51 4.77
CA VAL A 213 -12.04 -21.73 3.93
C VAL A 213 -13.08 -21.09 4.84
N PRO A 214 -13.11 -19.75 4.95
CA PRO A 214 -13.99 -19.05 5.87
C PRO A 214 -15.46 -19.05 5.44
N ALA A 215 -15.72 -19.09 4.13
CA ALA A 215 -17.08 -19.08 3.59
C ALA A 215 -17.16 -19.82 2.25
N GLY A 216 -18.36 -20.28 1.90
CA GLY A 216 -18.60 -20.96 0.63
C GLY A 216 -18.09 -22.40 0.60
N ALA A 217 -18.02 -22.95 -0.61
CA ALA A 217 -17.48 -24.29 -0.88
C ALA A 217 -16.58 -24.29 -2.13
N PRO A 218 -15.56 -23.39 -2.18
CA PRO A 218 -14.71 -23.26 -3.36
C PRO A 218 -13.90 -24.55 -3.59
N ARG A 219 -13.73 -24.90 -4.84
CA ARG A 219 -12.87 -26.00 -5.26
C ARG A 219 -11.59 -25.50 -5.90
N VAL A 220 -11.63 -24.32 -6.51
CA VAL A 220 -10.51 -23.69 -7.22
C VAL A 220 -10.20 -22.36 -6.54
N LEU A 221 -8.99 -22.22 -6.01
CA LEU A 221 -8.56 -21.16 -5.12
C LEU A 221 -7.40 -20.38 -5.76
N PRO A 222 -7.56 -19.07 -6.03
CA PRO A 222 -6.44 -18.24 -6.49
C PRO A 222 -5.42 -18.05 -5.36
N PHE A 223 -4.15 -17.91 -5.72
CA PHE A 223 -3.11 -17.46 -4.84
C PHE A 223 -2.06 -16.64 -5.62
N ASP A 224 -1.44 -15.71 -4.95
CA ASP A 224 -0.42 -14.85 -5.51
C ASP A 224 0.94 -15.56 -5.51
N LEU A 225 1.66 -15.50 -6.63
CA LEU A 225 3.03 -15.97 -6.78
C LEU A 225 3.64 -15.31 -8.01
N ALA A 226 4.81 -14.69 -7.88
CA ALA A 226 5.46 -13.99 -8.99
C ALA A 226 5.57 -14.87 -10.25
N GLY A 227 5.15 -14.35 -11.40
CA GLY A 227 5.06 -15.10 -12.66
C GLY A 227 6.39 -15.70 -13.16
N VAL A 228 7.54 -15.18 -12.69
CA VAL A 228 8.87 -15.75 -12.90
C VAL A 228 9.08 -17.04 -12.12
N LEU A 229 8.30 -17.30 -11.07
CA LEU A 229 8.34 -18.53 -10.29
C LEU A 229 7.40 -19.57 -10.89
N ARG A 230 7.96 -20.73 -11.23
CA ARG A 230 7.20 -21.82 -11.88
C ARG A 230 6.99 -22.98 -10.92
N ILE A 231 5.73 -23.37 -10.79
CA ILE A 231 5.32 -24.49 -9.96
C ILE A 231 5.71 -25.80 -10.65
N SER A 232 6.43 -26.64 -9.93
CA SER A 232 6.85 -27.97 -10.41
C SER A 232 5.94 -29.09 -9.89
N ALA A 233 5.39 -28.93 -8.68
CA ALA A 233 4.47 -29.90 -8.09
C ALA A 233 3.61 -29.25 -7.00
N VAL A 234 2.39 -29.76 -6.85
CA VAL A 234 1.51 -29.47 -5.72
C VAL A 234 1.00 -30.79 -5.16
N THR A 235 1.06 -30.96 -3.82
CA THR A 235 0.55 -32.15 -3.13
C THR A 235 -0.26 -31.77 -1.90
N ASP A 236 -1.13 -32.66 -1.46
CA ASP A 236 -1.83 -32.53 -0.18
C ASP A 236 -0.96 -32.98 1.02
N GLY A 237 -1.52 -32.90 2.23
CA GLY A 237 -0.84 -33.33 3.46
C GLY A 237 -0.45 -34.81 3.52
N ALA A 238 -1.00 -35.65 2.64
CA ALA A 238 -0.68 -37.07 2.49
C ALA A 238 0.24 -37.35 1.27
N ALA A 239 0.85 -36.30 0.71
CA ALA A 239 1.70 -36.33 -0.47
C ALA A 239 0.99 -36.82 -1.76
N LYS A 240 -0.35 -36.74 -1.83
CA LYS A 240 -1.09 -37.01 -3.06
C LYS A 240 -1.08 -35.78 -3.94
N PRO A 241 -0.90 -35.93 -5.28
CA PRO A 241 -0.92 -34.80 -6.20
C PRO A 241 -2.23 -34.03 -6.15
N LEU A 242 -2.14 -32.70 -6.15
CA LEU A 242 -3.24 -31.76 -6.35
C LEU A 242 -3.11 -31.11 -7.74
N GLY A 243 -4.25 -30.79 -8.34
CA GLY A 243 -4.28 -30.01 -9.56
C GLY A 243 -3.93 -28.55 -9.29
N PHE A 244 -3.36 -27.90 -10.30
CA PHE A 244 -3.17 -26.45 -10.29
C PHE A 244 -3.25 -25.88 -11.71
N ILE A 245 -3.55 -24.60 -11.81
CA ILE A 245 -3.49 -23.83 -13.05
C ILE A 245 -2.39 -22.79 -12.86
N GLN A 246 -1.46 -22.73 -13.77
CA GLN A 246 -0.50 -21.65 -13.91
C GLN A 246 -0.33 -21.37 -15.40
N GLU A 247 -0.63 -20.14 -15.81
CA GLU A 247 -0.58 -19.72 -17.20
C GLU A 247 0.83 -19.82 -17.80
N PRO A 248 0.96 -19.85 -19.14
CA PRO A 248 2.24 -19.73 -19.83
C PRO A 248 3.00 -18.48 -19.41
N ARG A 249 4.30 -18.48 -19.58
CA ARG A 249 5.27 -17.48 -19.09
C ARG A 249 4.95 -16.02 -19.36
N ASP A 250 4.18 -15.72 -20.39
CA ASP A 250 3.90 -14.34 -20.84
C ASP A 250 2.43 -13.93 -20.60
N ALA A 251 1.68 -14.77 -19.91
CA ALA A 251 0.31 -14.51 -19.53
C ALA A 251 0.19 -14.18 -18.03
N ASP A 252 -0.99 -14.39 -17.48
CA ASP A 252 -1.32 -14.14 -16.09
C ASP A 252 -0.35 -14.80 -15.10
N SER A 253 0.01 -14.11 -14.03
CA SER A 253 0.93 -14.60 -13.02
C SER A 253 0.24 -15.33 -11.87
N ASP A 254 -1.06 -15.14 -11.66
CA ASP A 254 -1.78 -15.71 -10.53
C ASP A 254 -2.10 -17.19 -10.75
N PRO A 255 -1.46 -18.10 -10.01
CA PRO A 255 -1.79 -19.53 -10.07
C PRO A 255 -3.06 -19.83 -9.27
N TRP A 256 -3.68 -20.97 -9.59
CA TRP A 256 -4.88 -21.46 -8.92
C TRP A 256 -4.68 -22.89 -8.45
N LEU A 257 -4.98 -23.14 -7.18
CA LEU A 257 -4.98 -24.46 -6.57
C LEU A 257 -6.33 -25.15 -6.83
N ILE A 258 -6.32 -26.42 -7.21
CA ILE A 258 -7.52 -27.24 -7.44
C ILE A 258 -7.63 -28.31 -6.36
N LEU A 259 -8.64 -28.20 -5.51
CA LEU A 259 -8.96 -29.20 -4.52
C LEU A 259 -9.65 -30.44 -5.17
N PRO A 260 -9.51 -31.64 -4.59
CA PRO A 260 -10.17 -32.85 -5.12
C PRO A 260 -11.71 -32.76 -5.13
N SER A 261 -12.27 -32.04 -4.16
CA SER A 261 -13.71 -31.78 -4.01
C SER A 261 -13.91 -30.35 -3.52
N PRO A 262 -15.13 -29.80 -3.63
CA PRO A 262 -15.46 -28.51 -2.99
C PRO A 262 -15.06 -28.50 -1.53
N ALA A 263 -14.49 -27.39 -1.07
CA ALA A 263 -14.02 -27.21 0.29
C ALA A 263 -15.19 -27.25 1.29
N VAL A 264 -14.90 -27.67 2.50
CA VAL A 264 -15.84 -27.67 3.62
C VAL A 264 -15.35 -26.65 4.65
N GLN A 265 -16.23 -25.73 5.02
CA GLN A 265 -15.93 -24.68 5.99
C GLN A 265 -15.47 -25.30 7.33
N GLY A 266 -14.41 -24.71 7.93
CA GLY A 266 -13.85 -25.14 9.21
C GLY A 266 -12.95 -26.38 9.15
N ILE A 267 -12.71 -26.94 7.95
CA ILE A 267 -11.73 -28.00 7.75
C ILE A 267 -10.39 -27.37 7.39
N THR A 268 -9.32 -27.82 8.04
CA THR A 268 -7.95 -27.44 7.67
C THR A 268 -7.45 -28.30 6.52
N TYR A 269 -7.06 -27.64 5.44
CA TYR A 269 -6.44 -28.23 4.26
C TYR A 269 -4.93 -28.02 4.31
N THR A 270 -4.19 -28.88 3.64
CA THR A 270 -2.75 -28.70 3.43
C THR A 270 -2.45 -28.70 1.94
N ALA A 271 -1.70 -27.71 1.47
CA ALA A 271 -1.08 -27.72 0.16
C ALA A 271 0.43 -27.55 0.31
N GLN A 272 1.21 -28.46 -0.25
CA GLN A 272 2.65 -28.33 -0.37
C GLN A 272 2.98 -27.99 -1.81
N ILE A 273 3.53 -26.80 -2.04
CA ILE A 273 3.80 -26.23 -3.35
C ILE A 273 5.32 -26.15 -3.53
N ALA A 274 5.85 -26.88 -4.51
CA ALA A 274 7.25 -26.79 -4.92
C ALA A 274 7.37 -25.89 -6.15
N TYR A 275 8.25 -24.90 -6.09
CA TYR A 275 8.42 -23.91 -7.15
C TYR A 275 9.86 -23.44 -7.26
N GLN A 276 10.22 -22.90 -8.43
CA GLN A 276 11.56 -22.39 -8.70
C GLN A 276 11.54 -21.25 -9.72
N GLU A 277 12.57 -20.44 -9.70
CA GLU A 277 12.77 -19.41 -10.73
C GLU A 277 12.97 -19.98 -12.11
N ASP A 278 12.39 -19.32 -13.10
CA ASP A 278 12.64 -19.61 -14.51
C ASP A 278 13.97 -18.98 -14.94
N SER A 279 15.02 -19.79 -14.91
CA SER A 279 16.38 -19.37 -15.25
C SER A 279 16.56 -18.85 -16.71
N THR A 280 15.54 -19.01 -17.55
CA THR A 280 15.57 -18.54 -18.95
C THR A 280 15.13 -17.08 -19.10
N ARG A 281 14.68 -16.44 -18.01
CA ARG A 281 14.28 -15.03 -17.99
C ARG A 281 15.37 -14.13 -17.44
N ASP A 282 15.40 -12.88 -17.88
CA ASP A 282 16.27 -11.83 -17.32
C ASP A 282 15.73 -11.29 -15.98
N SER A 283 14.40 -11.27 -15.81
CA SER A 283 13.78 -10.86 -14.54
C SER A 283 13.99 -11.90 -13.44
N ARG A 284 14.28 -11.44 -12.23
CA ARG A 284 14.51 -12.26 -11.05
C ARG A 284 13.63 -11.80 -9.90
N VAL A 285 13.31 -12.73 -9.00
CA VAL A 285 12.68 -12.41 -7.71
C VAL A 285 13.67 -11.75 -6.77
N ILE A 286 14.93 -12.23 -6.81
CA ILE A 286 16.01 -11.67 -6.02
C ILE A 286 16.82 -10.73 -6.90
N ASP A 287 16.74 -9.44 -6.61
CA ASP A 287 17.56 -8.43 -7.25
C ASP A 287 19.01 -8.51 -6.78
N LYS A 288 19.93 -8.60 -7.72
CA LYS A 288 21.37 -8.60 -7.45
C LYS A 288 21.97 -7.28 -7.88
N GLN A 289 22.60 -6.61 -6.94
CA GLN A 289 23.34 -5.38 -7.20
C GLN A 289 24.84 -5.63 -7.34
N GLY A 290 25.50 -4.83 -8.16
CA GLY A 290 26.95 -4.94 -8.39
C GLY A 290 27.79 -4.72 -7.14
N ASN A 291 27.26 -4.03 -6.13
CA ASN A 291 27.91 -3.86 -4.83
C ASN A 291 27.88 -5.13 -3.93
N GLY A 292 27.31 -6.24 -4.41
CA GLY A 292 27.23 -7.51 -3.66
C GLY A 292 26.08 -7.58 -2.67
N LEU A 293 25.05 -6.77 -2.85
CA LEU A 293 23.77 -6.86 -2.12
C LEU A 293 22.73 -7.60 -2.94
N PHE A 294 21.91 -8.40 -2.27
CA PHE A 294 20.81 -9.17 -2.82
C PHE A 294 19.58 -8.93 -1.97
N PHE A 295 18.45 -8.61 -2.58
CA PHE A 295 17.22 -8.31 -1.86
C PHE A 295 15.98 -8.75 -2.65
N VAL A 296 14.90 -8.99 -1.91
CA VAL A 296 13.57 -9.21 -2.47
C VAL A 296 12.77 -7.92 -2.34
N GLY A 297 12.19 -7.43 -3.42
CA GLY A 297 11.36 -6.22 -3.42
C GLY A 297 10.08 -6.39 -2.59
N ALA A 298 9.56 -5.32 -2.01
CA ALA A 298 8.41 -5.34 -1.09
C ALA A 298 7.15 -5.93 -1.71
N ARG A 299 6.99 -5.74 -2.99
CA ARG A 299 5.78 -6.20 -3.71
C ARG A 299 6.06 -7.40 -4.59
N THR A 300 7.16 -8.09 -4.33
CA THR A 300 7.50 -9.31 -5.05
C THR A 300 6.94 -10.50 -4.30
N SER A 301 5.93 -11.15 -4.88
CA SER A 301 5.31 -12.36 -4.36
C SER A 301 6.23 -13.57 -4.53
N TRP A 302 7.28 -13.64 -3.70
CA TRP A 302 8.29 -14.69 -3.78
C TRP A 302 7.85 -16.03 -3.16
N PHE A 303 6.69 -16.05 -2.50
CA PHE A 303 6.07 -17.24 -1.91
C PHE A 303 4.56 -17.23 -2.17
N PRO A 304 3.90 -18.42 -2.17
CA PRO A 304 2.45 -18.49 -2.37
C PRO A 304 1.69 -17.81 -1.22
N SER A 305 0.73 -16.96 -1.55
CA SER A 305 -0.12 -16.28 -0.57
C SER A 305 -1.54 -16.16 -1.11
N PHE A 306 -2.56 -16.42 -0.29
CA PHE A 306 -3.94 -16.31 -0.78
C PHE A 306 -4.35 -14.85 -1.02
N ARG A 307 -3.85 -13.91 -0.22
CA ARG A 307 -4.12 -12.50 -0.41
C ARG A 307 -3.09 -11.65 0.34
N PRO A 308 -2.06 -11.14 -0.35
CA PRO A 308 -1.04 -10.31 0.26
C PRO A 308 -1.65 -9.13 1.02
N PHE A 309 -1.09 -8.78 2.17
CA PHE A 309 -1.51 -7.73 3.10
C PHE A 309 -2.85 -7.93 3.81
N ASP A 310 -3.76 -8.78 3.29
CA ASP A 310 -5.05 -9.07 3.91
C ASP A 310 -4.97 -10.35 4.76
N ASP A 311 -4.43 -11.43 4.21
CA ASP A 311 -4.24 -12.69 4.92
C ASP A 311 -3.03 -12.62 5.88
N ARG A 312 -3.21 -13.06 7.12
CA ARG A 312 -2.19 -13.02 8.17
C ARG A 312 -1.87 -14.42 8.66
N THR A 313 -0.63 -14.81 8.48
CA THR A 313 -0.15 -16.18 8.58
C THR A 313 0.97 -16.31 9.62
N ASN A 314 1.01 -17.43 10.35
CA ASN A 314 2.16 -17.81 11.16
C ASN A 314 3.23 -18.44 10.28
N PHE A 315 4.41 -17.84 10.22
CA PHE A 315 5.49 -18.30 9.37
C PHE A 315 6.58 -19.05 10.12
N ARG A 316 7.03 -20.15 9.51
CA ARG A 316 8.32 -20.79 9.78
C ARG A 316 9.14 -20.76 8.49
N LEU A 317 10.25 -20.05 8.49
CA LEU A 317 11.07 -19.83 7.32
C LEU A 317 12.44 -20.46 7.52
N GLN A 318 12.83 -21.36 6.61
CA GLN A 318 14.16 -21.92 6.55
C GLN A 318 14.85 -21.49 5.26
N PHE A 319 16.00 -20.89 5.37
CA PHE A 319 16.78 -20.44 4.21
C PHE A 319 18.14 -21.14 4.15
N THR A 320 18.49 -21.63 2.97
CA THR A 320 19.87 -22.01 2.65
C THR A 320 20.47 -20.93 1.76
N SER A 321 21.39 -20.12 2.29
CA SER A 321 21.98 -18.98 1.61
C SER A 321 23.49 -19.15 1.40
N PRO A 322 24.17 -18.32 0.56
CA PRO A 322 25.61 -18.38 0.37
C PRO A 322 26.38 -18.13 1.67
N LYS A 323 27.40 -18.93 1.94
CA LYS A 323 28.15 -18.94 3.22
C LYS A 323 28.89 -17.66 3.55
N ASN A 324 29.22 -16.86 2.52
CA ASN A 324 30.11 -15.71 2.66
C ASN A 324 29.35 -14.41 2.94
N TYR A 325 28.00 -14.46 2.89
CA TYR A 325 27.17 -13.29 3.11
C TYR A 325 26.49 -13.35 4.49
N GLN A 326 26.13 -12.17 4.98
CA GLN A 326 25.20 -12.03 6.11
C GLN A 326 23.80 -12.16 5.55
N PHE A 327 22.97 -12.98 6.20
CA PHE A 327 21.58 -13.21 5.82
C PHE A 327 20.64 -12.63 6.88
N ILE A 328 19.67 -11.85 6.46
CA ILE A 328 18.70 -11.17 7.31
C ILE A 328 17.31 -11.45 6.75
N ALA A 329 16.38 -11.90 7.59
CA ALA A 329 15.00 -12.13 7.20
C ALA A 329 14.01 -11.59 8.23
N THR A 330 12.76 -11.52 7.82
CA THR A 330 11.60 -11.20 8.65
C THR A 330 11.43 -12.23 9.77
N GLY A 331 11.04 -11.78 10.96
CA GLY A 331 10.79 -12.63 12.10
C GLY A 331 12.00 -12.77 13.05
N ARG A 332 11.87 -13.67 13.99
CA ARG A 332 12.91 -13.96 14.98
C ARG A 332 13.79 -15.12 14.51
N LEU A 333 15.09 -14.87 14.40
CA LEU A 333 16.08 -15.92 14.14
C LEU A 333 16.08 -16.92 15.30
N VAL A 334 15.85 -18.21 15.00
CA VAL A 334 15.87 -19.30 15.96
C VAL A 334 17.22 -20.00 15.97
N ASP A 335 17.74 -20.30 14.79
CA ASP A 335 19.02 -21.03 14.62
C ASP A 335 19.71 -20.58 13.31
N SER A 336 21.03 -20.68 13.30
CA SER A 336 21.81 -20.43 12.09
C SER A 336 23.11 -21.23 12.11
N LYS A 337 23.29 -22.09 11.10
CA LYS A 337 24.44 -23.03 11.01
C LYS A 337 25.06 -23.01 9.61
N LYS A 338 26.39 -23.05 9.58
CA LYS A 338 27.14 -23.27 8.33
C LYS A 338 27.21 -24.76 8.02
N GLU A 339 26.59 -25.16 6.93
CA GLU A 339 26.56 -26.53 6.42
C GLU A 339 27.32 -26.65 5.09
N LYS A 340 27.43 -27.88 4.53
CA LYS A 340 28.09 -28.06 3.21
C LYS A 340 27.35 -27.30 2.10
N SER A 341 26.01 -27.27 2.14
CA SER A 341 25.13 -26.61 1.18
C SER A 341 25.17 -25.09 1.24
N GLY A 342 25.34 -24.49 2.42
CA GLY A 342 25.25 -23.05 2.59
C GLY A 342 25.24 -22.63 4.06
N LEU A 343 24.77 -21.42 4.32
CA LEU A 343 24.34 -20.96 5.64
C LEU A 343 22.85 -21.27 5.75
N VAL A 344 22.49 -22.25 6.63
CA VAL A 344 21.10 -22.59 6.93
C VAL A 344 20.65 -21.72 8.10
N SER A 345 19.54 -21.00 7.93
CA SER A 345 18.99 -20.07 8.93
C SER A 345 17.48 -20.29 9.08
N ASP A 346 17.04 -20.49 10.34
CA ASP A 346 15.63 -20.71 10.68
C ASP A 346 15.05 -19.47 11.37
N TYR A 347 13.92 -18.97 10.83
CA TYR A 347 13.19 -17.84 11.37
C TYR A 347 11.74 -18.23 11.70
N VAL A 348 11.14 -17.55 12.66
CA VAL A 348 9.72 -17.68 13.01
C VAL A 348 9.08 -16.33 13.22
N SER A 349 7.83 -16.19 12.78
CA SER A 349 7.01 -15.02 13.11
C SER A 349 6.66 -15.03 14.61
N GLN A 350 6.59 -13.85 15.23
CA GLN A 350 6.18 -13.69 16.63
C GLN A 350 4.68 -13.49 16.80
N ILE A 351 4.04 -13.02 15.76
CA ILE A 351 2.59 -12.86 15.55
C ILE A 351 2.30 -13.28 14.10
N PRO A 352 1.04 -13.45 13.70
CA PRO A 352 0.71 -13.63 12.29
C PRO A 352 1.15 -12.41 11.46
N PHE A 353 1.91 -12.63 10.40
CA PHE A 353 2.39 -11.60 9.47
C PHE A 353 1.61 -11.65 8.17
N SER A 354 1.44 -10.51 7.52
CA SER A 354 0.85 -10.43 6.18
C SER A 354 1.88 -10.57 5.06
N VAL A 355 3.14 -10.27 5.35
CA VAL A 355 4.25 -10.33 4.39
C VAL A 355 5.53 -10.78 5.10
N VAL A 356 6.38 -11.49 4.36
CA VAL A 356 7.71 -11.91 4.81
C VAL A 356 8.72 -11.76 3.69
N GLY A 357 9.99 -11.50 4.06
CA GLY A 357 11.05 -11.38 3.09
C GLY A 357 12.43 -11.39 3.71
N PHE A 358 13.42 -11.16 2.87
CA PHE A 358 14.82 -11.27 3.25
C PHE A 358 15.71 -10.42 2.35
N ASN A 359 16.92 -10.15 2.83
CA ASN A 359 18.03 -9.77 2.00
C ASN A 359 19.34 -10.40 2.53
N TYR A 360 20.36 -10.39 1.72
CA TYR A 360 21.68 -10.87 2.09
C TYR A 360 22.76 -10.14 1.32
N GLY A 361 23.96 -10.14 1.87
CA GLY A 361 25.08 -9.46 1.24
C GLY A 361 26.27 -9.28 2.15
N ASP A 362 27.22 -8.47 1.69
CA ASP A 362 28.39 -8.08 2.45
C ASP A 362 28.14 -6.76 3.16
N PHE A 363 27.70 -6.84 4.42
CA PHE A 363 27.26 -5.70 5.21
C PHE A 363 28.27 -5.29 6.29
N VAL A 364 28.25 -4.01 6.63
CA VAL A 364 28.72 -3.47 7.90
C VAL A 364 27.53 -3.30 8.82
N ALA A 365 27.53 -3.98 9.96
CA ALA A 365 26.44 -3.91 10.93
C ALA A 365 26.81 -2.97 12.09
N LYS A 366 25.86 -2.13 12.51
CA LYS A 366 25.91 -1.28 13.70
C LYS A 366 24.62 -1.40 14.48
N SER A 367 24.71 -1.53 15.80
CA SER A 367 23.56 -1.73 16.67
C SER A 367 23.47 -0.69 17.77
N PHE A 368 22.19 -0.37 18.11
CA PHE A 368 21.83 0.26 19.37
C PHE A 368 20.92 -0.69 20.14
N SER A 369 21.17 -0.85 21.44
CA SER A 369 20.39 -1.80 22.25
C SER A 369 20.28 -1.35 23.70
N ASP A 370 19.19 -1.78 24.33
CA ASP A 370 19.02 -1.81 25.77
C ASP A 370 18.61 -3.23 26.23
N LYS A 371 17.95 -3.35 27.38
CA LYS A 371 17.54 -4.66 27.95
C LYS A 371 16.41 -5.32 27.16
N THR A 372 15.61 -4.57 26.38
CA THR A 372 14.38 -5.03 25.77
C THR A 372 14.40 -4.96 24.25
N LEU A 373 15.20 -4.12 23.63
CA LEU A 373 15.23 -3.87 22.21
C LEU A 373 16.65 -3.80 21.66
N THR A 374 16.89 -4.41 20.52
CA THR A 374 18.07 -4.21 19.69
C THR A 374 17.64 -3.76 18.29
N VAL A 375 18.13 -2.62 17.86
CA VAL A 375 18.01 -2.17 16.47
C VAL A 375 19.38 -2.25 15.81
N THR A 376 19.48 -3.01 14.72
CA THR A 376 20.74 -3.20 13.97
C THR A 376 20.56 -2.68 12.55
N ALA A 377 21.40 -1.72 12.15
CA ALA A 377 21.47 -1.26 10.77
C ALA A 377 22.60 -1.99 10.03
N TYR A 378 22.30 -2.43 8.83
CA TYR A 378 23.16 -3.14 7.91
C TYR A 378 23.34 -2.31 6.64
N ALA A 379 24.52 -1.75 6.43
CA ALA A 379 24.86 -1.01 5.22
C ALA A 379 25.87 -1.79 4.37
N GLY A 380 25.82 -1.64 3.07
CA GLY A 380 26.75 -2.29 2.15
C GLY A 380 28.21 -1.93 2.45
N LYS A 381 29.12 -2.90 2.40
CA LYS A 381 30.57 -2.61 2.45
C LYS A 381 31.04 -1.87 1.20
N ASN A 382 30.43 -2.21 0.06
CA ASN A 382 30.69 -1.60 -1.23
C ASN A 382 29.58 -0.61 -1.55
N ILE A 383 29.91 0.47 -2.22
CA ILE A 383 28.92 1.46 -2.66
C ILE A 383 28.09 0.90 -3.82
N PRO A 384 26.80 1.29 -3.95
CA PRO A 384 25.98 0.96 -5.12
C PRO A 384 26.62 1.42 -6.43
N ASP A 385 26.38 0.66 -7.50
CA ASP A 385 26.99 0.93 -8.83
C ASP A 385 26.66 2.32 -9.35
N GLU A 386 25.48 2.85 -9.07
CA GLU A 386 25.10 4.21 -9.44
C GLU A 386 26.03 5.26 -8.80
N LEU A 387 26.32 5.11 -7.52
CA LEU A 387 27.26 5.98 -6.81
C LEU A 387 28.70 5.77 -7.27
N ALA A 388 29.09 4.52 -7.56
CA ALA A 388 30.40 4.19 -8.11
C ALA A 388 30.62 4.85 -9.47
N ASN A 389 29.62 4.77 -10.34
CA ASN A 389 29.63 5.41 -11.66
C ASN A 389 29.68 6.94 -11.55
N LEU A 390 28.89 7.52 -10.64
CA LEU A 390 28.92 8.96 -10.39
C LEU A 390 30.30 9.39 -9.86
N ASN A 391 30.86 8.67 -8.91
CA ASN A 391 32.19 8.93 -8.35
C ASN A 391 33.28 8.87 -9.45
N SER A 392 33.23 7.87 -10.31
CA SER A 392 34.15 7.70 -11.44
C SER A 392 34.05 8.86 -12.43
N ARG A 393 32.84 9.29 -12.78
CA ARG A 393 32.64 10.45 -13.67
C ARG A 393 33.17 11.75 -13.05
N LEU A 394 32.97 11.95 -11.75
CA LEU A 394 33.49 13.10 -11.03
C LEU A 394 35.02 13.09 -10.99
N GLN A 395 35.66 11.93 -10.75
CA GLN A 395 37.12 11.78 -10.78
C GLN A 395 37.71 12.04 -12.17
N ILE A 396 37.07 11.52 -13.23
CA ILE A 396 37.49 11.77 -14.62
C ILE A 396 37.35 13.27 -14.96
N ALA A 397 36.29 13.93 -14.53
CA ALA A 397 36.11 15.37 -14.74
C ALA A 397 37.20 16.20 -14.01
N GLN A 398 37.64 15.74 -12.84
CA GLN A 398 38.79 16.36 -12.13
C GLN A 398 40.13 16.21 -12.89
N LEU A 399 40.38 15.00 -13.39
CA LEU A 399 41.61 14.73 -14.15
C LEU A 399 41.66 15.47 -15.50
N ALA A 400 40.53 15.71 -16.12
CA ALA A 400 40.40 16.38 -17.41
C ALA A 400 40.65 17.90 -17.35
N GLN A 401 40.59 18.53 -16.16
CA GLN A 401 40.63 19.98 -16.04
C GLN A 401 42.06 20.57 -15.72
N GLY A 402 43.07 19.76 -15.63
CA GLY A 402 44.46 20.22 -15.41
C GLY A 402 44.66 20.98 -14.07
N PRO A 403 45.75 21.78 -13.92
CA PRO A 403 46.12 22.42 -12.64
C PRO A 403 45.13 23.41 -12.04
N GLY A 404 44.04 23.78 -12.76
CA GLY A 404 42.91 24.59 -12.26
C GLY A 404 41.75 23.79 -11.70
N GLY A 405 41.81 22.48 -11.69
CA GLY A 405 40.70 21.59 -11.26
C GLY A 405 40.37 21.59 -9.78
N SER A 406 41.20 22.28 -8.94
CA SER A 406 40.96 22.44 -7.51
C SER A 406 39.62 23.15 -7.19
N ASP A 407 39.14 24.04 -8.07
CA ASP A 407 37.93 24.79 -7.87
C ASP A 407 36.63 23.94 -8.07
N VAL A 408 36.68 22.93 -8.95
CA VAL A 408 35.57 22.01 -9.14
C VAL A 408 35.51 20.99 -8.00
N ALA A 409 36.65 20.48 -7.55
CA ALA A 409 36.75 19.62 -6.38
C ALA A 409 36.24 20.33 -5.11
N ALA A 410 36.60 21.60 -4.94
CA ALA A 410 36.13 22.43 -3.83
C ALA A 410 34.63 22.77 -3.95
N ARG A 411 34.11 23.00 -5.16
CA ARG A 411 32.67 23.28 -5.40
C ARG A 411 31.77 22.08 -5.17
N TYR A 412 32.23 20.88 -5.45
CA TYR A 412 31.44 19.66 -5.26
C TYR A 412 31.77 18.89 -3.97
N GLY A 413 32.70 19.43 -3.14
CA GLY A 413 33.04 18.79 -1.87
C GLY A 413 33.51 17.33 -2.03
N ILE A 414 34.20 17.02 -3.15
CA ILE A 414 34.61 15.66 -3.46
C ILE A 414 35.63 15.24 -2.43
N LEU A 415 35.17 14.44 -1.50
CA LEU A 415 35.95 13.89 -0.41
C LEU A 415 37.05 12.96 -0.95
N GLN A 416 38.26 13.11 -0.46
CA GLN A 416 39.39 12.23 -0.77
C GLN A 416 39.13 10.75 -0.42
N GLY A 417 37.98 10.42 0.22
CA GLY A 417 37.62 9.08 0.67
C GLY A 417 36.52 8.37 -0.16
N GLY A 418 35.97 9.03 -1.18
CA GLY A 418 34.83 8.46 -1.93
C GLY A 418 33.51 8.40 -1.13
N PHE A 419 32.39 8.02 -1.79
CA PHE A 419 31.10 7.83 -1.13
C PHE A 419 31.13 6.56 -0.26
N ASN A 420 30.48 6.60 0.90
CA ASN A 420 30.48 5.48 1.84
C ASN A 420 29.15 5.42 2.61
N THR A 421 28.30 4.44 2.29
CA THR A 421 27.04 4.19 2.99
C THR A 421 27.26 3.51 4.35
N ALA A 422 28.34 2.74 4.51
CA ALA A 422 28.65 2.04 5.76
C ALA A 422 28.89 2.99 6.94
N ALA A 423 29.36 4.22 6.69
CA ALA A 423 29.51 5.24 7.72
C ALA A 423 28.16 5.66 8.32
N GLY A 424 27.10 5.67 7.53
CA GLY A 424 25.73 6.02 7.94
C GLY A 424 25.05 4.96 8.79
N ALA A 425 25.49 3.71 8.78
CA ALA A 425 24.83 2.61 9.49
C ALA A 425 24.63 2.90 11.00
N LYS A 426 25.62 3.52 11.67
CA LYS A 426 25.50 3.88 13.08
C LYS A 426 24.41 4.93 13.31
N PHE A 427 24.32 5.90 12.43
CA PHE A 427 23.33 6.98 12.51
C PHE A 427 21.91 6.45 12.22
N ALA A 428 21.76 5.60 11.19
CA ALA A 428 20.50 4.94 10.87
C ALA A 428 20.02 4.08 12.05
N ALA A 429 20.89 3.26 12.65
CA ALA A 429 20.54 2.46 13.82
C ALA A 429 20.10 3.33 15.02
N ALA A 430 20.77 4.46 15.27
CA ALA A 430 20.44 5.37 16.35
C ALA A 430 19.08 6.04 16.15
N LYS A 431 18.84 6.62 14.96
CA LYS A 431 17.54 7.24 14.62
C LYS A 431 16.40 6.23 14.69
N SER A 432 16.57 5.07 14.10
CA SER A 432 15.58 4.01 14.14
C SER A 432 15.27 3.52 15.56
N TYR A 433 16.28 3.40 16.41
CA TYR A 433 16.10 3.07 17.83
C TYR A 433 15.31 4.18 18.57
N GLN A 434 15.65 5.45 18.36
CA GLN A 434 14.94 6.57 18.97
C GLN A 434 13.48 6.63 18.51
N ALA A 435 13.23 6.44 17.20
CA ALA A 435 11.90 6.40 16.64
C ALA A 435 11.06 5.25 17.26
N PHE A 436 11.63 4.04 17.35
CA PHE A 436 10.95 2.92 17.98
C PHE A 436 10.53 3.24 19.43
N ARG A 437 11.41 3.82 20.24
CA ARG A 437 11.09 4.16 21.64
C ARG A 437 10.05 5.25 21.77
N LEU A 438 10.06 6.24 20.89
CA LEU A 438 9.02 7.24 20.81
C LEU A 438 7.66 6.60 20.49
N TYR A 439 7.62 5.77 19.47
CA TYR A 439 6.40 5.12 19.02
C TYR A 439 5.87 4.10 20.03
N GLU A 440 6.76 3.37 20.70
CA GLU A 440 6.36 2.50 21.81
C GLU A 440 5.66 3.30 22.93
N ALA A 441 6.15 4.51 23.24
CA ALA A 441 5.51 5.38 24.23
C ALA A 441 4.16 5.92 23.74
N TYR A 442 4.02 6.29 22.46
CA TYR A 442 2.78 6.86 21.91
C TYR A 442 1.73 5.83 21.53
N PHE A 443 2.14 4.63 21.04
CA PHE A 443 1.25 3.66 20.43
C PHE A 443 1.19 2.32 21.18
N GLY A 444 2.06 2.13 22.17
CA GLY A 444 2.13 0.91 22.97
C GLY A 444 3.21 -0.08 22.52
N PRO A 445 3.48 -1.09 23.35
CA PRO A 445 4.58 -2.01 23.12
C PRO A 445 4.30 -2.99 21.97
N LEU A 446 5.39 -3.38 21.26
CA LEU A 446 5.38 -4.46 20.27
C LEU A 446 6.04 -5.72 20.83
N PRO A 447 5.70 -6.92 20.33
CA PRO A 447 6.33 -8.18 20.73
C PRO A 447 7.74 -8.37 20.12
N PHE A 448 8.29 -7.35 19.45
CA PHE A 448 9.56 -7.41 18.73
C PHE A 448 10.70 -6.90 19.60
N HIS A 449 11.69 -7.75 19.82
CA HIS A 449 12.91 -7.41 20.60
C HIS A 449 14.13 -7.11 19.71
N LYS A 450 14.00 -7.35 18.41
CA LYS A 450 15.04 -7.08 17.43
C LYS A 450 14.41 -6.56 16.14
N ILE A 451 14.91 -5.40 15.67
CA ILE A 451 14.59 -4.83 14.38
C ILE A 451 15.86 -4.74 13.54
N SER A 452 15.79 -5.21 12.32
CA SER A 452 16.87 -5.08 11.33
C SER A 452 16.52 -3.98 10.35
N VAL A 453 17.44 -3.08 10.11
CA VAL A 453 17.36 -1.98 9.13
C VAL A 453 18.42 -2.23 8.10
N THR A 454 18.05 -2.49 6.85
CA THR A 454 19.00 -2.90 5.80
C THR A 454 19.03 -1.90 4.67
N GLU A 455 20.21 -1.69 4.09
CA GLU A 455 20.36 -0.91 2.87
C GLU A 455 19.70 -1.65 1.71
N GLN A 456 18.94 -0.92 0.90
CA GLN A 456 18.48 -1.37 -0.42
C GLN A 456 19.10 -0.51 -1.52
N PRO A 457 19.27 -1.07 -2.73
CA PRO A 457 19.98 -0.40 -3.83
C PRO A 457 19.10 0.62 -4.59
N VAL A 458 18.02 1.07 -4.02
CA VAL A 458 17.14 2.11 -4.57
C VAL A 458 17.45 3.43 -3.89
N GLY A 459 17.45 4.54 -4.65
CA GLY A 459 17.84 5.86 -4.12
C GLY A 459 16.75 6.55 -3.29
N PHE A 460 15.47 6.41 -3.67
CA PHE A 460 14.36 7.22 -3.15
C PHE A 460 13.13 6.42 -2.72
N PHE A 461 13.31 5.20 -2.29
CA PHE A 461 12.20 4.35 -1.89
C PHE A 461 12.54 3.57 -0.63
N GLY A 462 11.75 3.70 0.43
CA GLY A 462 11.83 2.89 1.64
C GLY A 462 10.79 1.77 1.61
N GLN A 463 10.99 0.75 2.43
CA GLN A 463 10.04 -0.34 2.64
C GLN A 463 10.14 -0.85 4.06
N SER A 464 9.01 -1.26 4.62
CA SER A 464 8.99 -1.92 5.91
C SER A 464 8.30 -3.27 5.82
N TRP A 465 8.91 -4.28 6.47
CA TRP A 465 8.34 -5.59 6.71
C TRP A 465 8.44 -5.91 8.21
N PRO A 466 7.63 -6.82 8.75
CA PRO A 466 7.72 -7.13 10.17
C PRO A 466 9.16 -7.45 10.59
N THR A 467 9.73 -6.67 11.50
CA THR A 467 11.11 -6.77 12.00
C THR A 467 12.24 -6.49 11.00
N LEU A 468 11.93 -6.14 9.73
CA LEU A 468 12.91 -5.89 8.67
C LEU A 468 12.53 -4.64 7.88
N ILE A 469 13.35 -3.61 7.95
CA ILE A 469 13.19 -2.33 7.27
C ILE A 469 14.25 -2.21 6.18
N PHE A 470 13.85 -1.76 5.01
CA PHE A 470 14.74 -1.46 3.90
C PHE A 470 14.83 0.06 3.72
N LEU A 471 16.02 0.62 3.89
CA LEU A 471 16.27 2.04 3.65
C LEU A 471 16.99 2.24 2.32
N PRO A 472 16.62 3.29 1.56
CA PRO A 472 17.32 3.63 0.34
C PRO A 472 18.78 3.99 0.65
N TYR A 473 19.71 3.58 -0.20
CA TYR A 473 21.15 3.81 0.04
C TYR A 473 21.50 5.28 0.23
N LEU A 474 20.74 6.19 -0.42
CA LEU A 474 20.97 7.64 -0.26
C LEU A 474 20.68 8.13 1.16
N SER A 475 19.78 7.50 1.90
CA SER A 475 19.48 7.87 3.29
C SER A 475 20.61 7.48 4.28
N LEU A 476 21.56 6.66 3.83
CA LEU A 476 22.74 6.28 4.59
C LEU A 476 23.97 7.17 4.30
N LEU A 477 23.86 8.13 3.39
CA LEU A 477 24.88 9.13 3.14
C LEU A 477 24.79 10.25 4.19
N ASP A 478 25.92 10.84 4.52
CA ASP A 478 25.94 12.01 5.39
C ASP A 478 25.41 13.27 4.67
N THR A 479 24.95 14.24 5.45
CA THR A 479 24.38 15.50 4.95
C THR A 479 25.31 16.27 4.02
N THR A 480 26.63 16.25 4.29
CA THR A 480 27.63 16.93 3.46
C THR A 480 27.68 16.30 2.07
N THR A 481 27.67 14.97 2.02
CA THR A 481 27.64 14.21 0.76
C THR A 481 26.33 14.47 -0.01
N LEU A 482 25.18 14.41 0.66
CA LEU A 482 23.88 14.71 0.03
C LEU A 482 23.81 16.13 -0.54
N ASN A 483 24.34 17.12 0.19
CA ASN A 483 24.44 18.51 -0.29
C ASN A 483 25.39 18.66 -1.47
N SER A 484 26.55 18.00 -1.44
CA SER A 484 27.53 18.03 -2.54
C SER A 484 26.95 17.43 -3.83
N LEU A 485 26.12 16.41 -3.71
CA LEU A 485 25.36 15.79 -4.81
C LEU A 485 24.13 16.58 -5.21
N ARG A 486 23.82 17.70 -4.53
CA ARG A 486 22.61 18.52 -4.71
C ARG A 486 21.29 17.78 -4.51
N LEU A 487 21.34 16.66 -3.79
CA LEU A 487 20.14 15.82 -3.53
C LEU A 487 19.18 16.43 -2.49
N GLN A 488 19.61 17.47 -1.76
CA GLN A 488 18.78 18.22 -0.82
C GLN A 488 18.33 19.59 -1.36
N ASN A 489 18.45 19.84 -2.67
CA ASN A 489 18.10 21.13 -3.25
C ASN A 489 16.58 21.35 -3.40
N THR A 490 15.77 20.29 -3.50
CA THR A 490 14.31 20.37 -3.54
C THR A 490 13.71 20.19 -2.14
N ALA A 491 12.52 20.74 -1.92
CA ALA A 491 11.78 20.52 -0.67
C ALA A 491 11.42 19.05 -0.49
N GLU A 492 11.00 18.38 -1.57
CA GLU A 492 10.68 16.96 -1.62
C GLU A 492 11.85 16.08 -1.13
N ASN A 493 13.04 16.26 -1.69
CA ASN A 493 14.19 15.46 -1.32
C ASN A 493 14.62 15.71 0.14
N ARG A 494 14.56 16.98 0.59
CA ARG A 494 14.88 17.29 1.99
C ARG A 494 13.94 16.60 2.95
N GLU A 495 12.64 16.73 2.70
CA GLU A 495 11.61 16.10 3.52
C GLU A 495 11.81 14.58 3.52
N PHE A 496 11.95 13.95 2.34
CA PHE A 496 12.15 12.51 2.22
C PHE A 496 13.32 12.00 3.09
N PHE A 497 14.53 12.59 2.97
CA PHE A 497 15.68 12.16 3.76
C PHE A 497 15.54 12.47 5.26
N ASP A 498 14.75 13.45 5.62
CA ASP A 498 14.50 13.78 7.01
C ASP A 498 13.55 12.76 7.68
N VAL A 499 12.65 12.12 6.96
CA VAL A 499 11.57 11.32 7.55
C VAL A 499 11.58 9.83 7.20
N VAL A 500 12.19 9.39 6.09
CA VAL A 500 12.03 8.02 5.56
C VAL A 500 12.32 6.92 6.60
N ALA A 501 13.39 7.04 7.38
CA ALA A 501 13.71 6.02 8.38
C ALA A 501 12.68 5.94 9.51
N MET A 502 12.06 7.05 9.89
CA MET A 502 11.03 7.14 10.91
C MET A 502 9.68 6.66 10.39
N HIS A 503 9.35 7.02 9.16
CA HIS A 503 8.18 6.52 8.44
C HIS A 503 8.21 4.98 8.38
N GLU A 504 9.30 4.40 7.85
CA GLU A 504 9.44 2.95 7.75
C GLU A 504 9.47 2.25 9.11
N MET A 505 10.04 2.88 10.15
CA MET A 505 10.00 2.33 11.51
C MET A 505 8.57 2.27 12.06
N SER A 506 7.73 3.24 11.77
CA SER A 506 6.36 3.32 12.28
C SER A 506 5.47 2.22 11.71
N HIS A 507 5.77 1.73 10.52
CA HIS A 507 5.08 0.58 9.92
C HIS A 507 5.19 -0.70 10.74
N GLN A 508 6.09 -0.78 11.72
CA GLN A 508 6.07 -1.90 12.67
C GLN A 508 4.76 -1.92 13.48
N TRP A 509 4.11 -0.77 13.68
CA TRP A 509 2.74 -0.63 14.21
C TRP A 509 1.72 -0.61 13.07
N TRP A 510 1.86 0.32 12.13
CA TRP A 510 0.89 0.63 11.07
C TRP A 510 1.14 -0.20 9.83
N GLY A 511 0.24 -1.15 9.55
CA GLY A 511 0.38 -2.14 8.49
C GLY A 511 0.83 -3.51 8.99
N HIS A 512 1.74 -3.58 9.95
CA HIS A 512 2.24 -4.88 10.44
C HIS A 512 1.57 -5.33 11.74
N MET A 513 1.58 -4.53 12.81
CA MET A 513 0.85 -4.88 14.02
C MET A 513 -0.66 -4.72 13.82
N VAL A 514 -1.09 -3.60 13.29
CA VAL A 514 -2.46 -3.30 12.87
C VAL A 514 -2.46 -3.13 11.36
N GLY A 515 -3.12 -4.03 10.64
CA GLY A 515 -3.31 -3.91 9.18
C GLY A 515 -4.56 -3.12 8.84
N TRP A 516 -4.85 -3.00 7.55
CA TRP A 516 -6.05 -2.37 7.00
C TRP A 516 -6.95 -3.43 6.36
N LYS A 517 -8.28 -3.27 6.46
CA LYS A 517 -9.24 -4.25 5.93
C LYS A 517 -9.31 -4.23 4.40
N THR A 518 -9.44 -3.04 3.85
CA THR A 518 -9.59 -2.84 2.40
C THR A 518 -8.65 -1.75 1.93
N TYR A 519 -8.50 -1.59 0.62
CA TYR A 519 -7.68 -0.49 0.08
C TYR A 519 -8.17 0.89 0.56
N HIS A 520 -9.45 1.06 0.85
CA HIS A 520 -10.02 2.29 1.43
C HIS A 520 -9.38 2.68 2.76
N ASP A 521 -8.95 1.68 3.53
CA ASP A 521 -8.42 1.86 4.88
C ASP A 521 -6.89 2.00 4.90
N GLN A 522 -6.22 1.99 3.74
CA GLN A 522 -4.75 2.04 3.68
C GLN A 522 -4.16 3.32 4.29
N TRP A 523 -4.94 4.40 4.40
CA TRP A 523 -4.50 5.61 5.08
C TRP A 523 -4.20 5.39 6.58
N LEU A 524 -4.79 4.35 7.22
CA LEU A 524 -4.45 3.88 8.57
C LEU A 524 -3.01 3.32 8.67
N SER A 525 -2.38 3.03 7.53
CA SER A 525 -0.97 2.68 7.45
C SER A 525 -0.13 3.89 7.06
N GLU A 526 -0.34 4.45 5.89
CA GLU A 526 0.53 5.45 5.29
C GLU A 526 0.39 6.85 5.93
N GLY A 527 -0.84 7.30 6.16
CA GLY A 527 -1.09 8.56 6.85
C GLY A 527 -0.61 8.52 8.31
N PHE A 528 -0.78 7.36 8.96
CA PHE A 528 -0.28 7.14 10.32
C PHE A 528 1.25 7.10 10.36
N ALA A 529 1.89 6.61 9.30
CA ALA A 529 3.35 6.59 9.21
C ALA A 529 3.93 7.99 9.01
N ASP A 530 3.35 8.82 8.15
CA ASP A 530 3.76 10.22 7.99
C ASP A 530 3.51 11.05 9.26
N PHE A 531 2.36 10.87 9.91
CA PHE A 531 2.10 11.47 11.22
C PHE A 531 3.14 11.05 12.28
N SER A 532 3.51 9.77 12.31
CA SER A 532 4.53 9.27 13.24
C SER A 532 5.90 9.90 12.98
N ALA A 533 6.25 10.11 11.70
CA ALA A 533 7.46 10.84 11.33
C ALA A 533 7.40 12.31 11.79
N ALA A 534 6.25 12.98 11.69
CA ALA A 534 6.06 14.32 12.23
C ALA A 534 6.21 14.36 13.76
N LEU A 535 5.68 13.38 14.50
CA LEU A 535 5.93 13.23 15.95
C LEU A 535 7.41 13.12 16.27
N TYR A 536 8.16 12.35 15.49
CA TYR A 536 9.61 12.25 15.67
C TYR A 536 10.29 13.61 15.46
N LEU A 537 9.94 14.32 14.39
CA LEU A 537 10.48 15.66 14.14
C LEU A 537 10.14 16.61 15.29
N GLN A 538 8.92 16.58 15.82
CA GLN A 538 8.51 17.41 16.95
C GLN A 538 9.39 17.20 18.17
N MET A 539 9.75 15.95 18.47
CA MET A 539 10.49 15.59 19.67
C MET A 539 12.00 15.77 19.55
N TYR A 540 12.58 15.43 18.40
CA TYR A 540 14.03 15.35 18.24
C TYR A 540 14.62 16.38 17.25
N GLU A 541 13.82 16.84 16.27
CA GLU A 541 14.28 17.78 15.24
C GLU A 541 13.27 18.93 15.01
N PRO A 542 12.82 19.66 16.07
CA PRO A 542 11.67 20.59 16.00
C PRO A 542 11.82 21.73 14.98
N LYS A 543 13.05 22.07 14.61
CA LYS A 543 13.32 23.07 13.57
C LYS A 543 12.86 22.63 12.18
N LYS A 544 12.72 21.32 11.94
CA LYS A 544 12.28 20.76 10.67
C LYS A 544 10.76 20.57 10.58
N LEU A 545 10.07 20.51 11.72
CA LEU A 545 8.64 20.21 11.78
C LEU A 545 7.79 21.20 10.95
N LYS A 546 8.10 22.51 11.06
CA LYS A 546 7.38 23.50 10.26
C LYS A 546 7.55 23.28 8.76
N ALA A 547 8.76 22.99 8.31
CA ALA A 547 9.03 22.76 6.89
C ALA A 547 8.32 21.50 6.37
N PHE A 548 8.21 20.45 7.21
CA PHE A 548 7.44 19.25 6.91
C PHE A 548 5.97 19.57 6.66
N TRP A 549 5.29 20.20 7.60
CA TRP A 549 3.87 20.56 7.46
C TRP A 549 3.61 21.58 6.35
N ASP A 550 4.52 22.55 6.13
CA ASP A 550 4.40 23.51 5.05
C ASP A 550 4.49 22.83 3.67
N TYR A 551 5.37 21.83 3.54
CA TYR A 551 5.52 21.07 2.31
C TYR A 551 4.29 20.20 2.02
N ASP A 552 3.79 19.47 3.03
CA ASP A 552 2.59 18.67 2.91
C ASP A 552 1.38 19.52 2.50
N ARG A 553 1.20 20.68 3.15
CA ARG A 553 0.17 21.64 2.79
C ARG A 553 0.33 22.14 1.37
N GLN A 554 1.55 22.41 0.94
CA GLN A 554 1.83 22.82 -0.44
C GLN A 554 1.40 21.73 -1.43
N LEU A 555 1.73 20.47 -1.20
CA LEU A 555 1.32 19.35 -2.06
C LEU A 555 -0.21 19.22 -2.15
N LEU A 556 -0.90 19.35 -1.02
CA LEU A 556 -2.35 19.23 -0.96
C LEU A 556 -3.09 20.36 -1.66
N LEU A 557 -2.55 21.61 -1.63
CA LEU A 557 -3.22 22.81 -2.10
C LEU A 557 -2.70 23.34 -3.44
N SER A 558 -1.57 22.81 -3.95
CA SER A 558 -1.03 23.24 -5.24
C SER A 558 -1.87 22.69 -6.37
N LYS A 559 -2.27 23.59 -7.28
CA LYS A 559 -3.01 23.20 -8.47
C LYS A 559 -2.13 22.46 -9.46
N ASP A 560 -2.65 21.39 -9.99
CA ASP A 560 -2.07 20.63 -11.08
C ASP A 560 -2.22 21.35 -12.45
N ARG A 561 -1.87 20.66 -13.53
CA ARG A 561 -1.99 21.19 -14.90
C ARG A 561 -3.44 21.39 -15.35
N ALA A 562 -4.37 20.66 -14.77
CA ALA A 562 -5.81 20.77 -15.03
C ALA A 562 -6.45 21.88 -14.18
N GLY A 563 -5.73 22.42 -13.20
CA GLY A 563 -6.20 23.47 -12.30
C GLY A 563 -6.86 22.91 -11.02
N HIS A 564 -6.77 21.62 -10.77
CA HIS A 564 -7.31 20.96 -9.58
C HIS A 564 -6.28 20.90 -8.45
N ARG A 565 -6.72 21.09 -7.22
CA ARG A 565 -5.92 20.81 -6.03
C ARG A 565 -6.16 19.35 -5.64
N PRO A 566 -5.15 18.59 -5.19
CA PRO A 566 -5.36 17.22 -4.73
C PRO A 566 -6.49 17.05 -3.70
N VAL A 567 -6.65 18.00 -2.76
CA VAL A 567 -7.73 17.96 -1.75
C VAL A 567 -9.14 18.04 -2.34
N ASP A 568 -9.31 18.59 -3.54
CA ASP A 568 -10.61 18.76 -4.21
C ASP A 568 -10.99 17.54 -5.08
N ILE A 569 -10.03 16.64 -5.34
CA ILE A 569 -10.23 15.53 -6.28
C ILE A 569 -11.22 14.50 -5.72
N GLY A 570 -11.12 14.20 -4.43
CA GLY A 570 -11.99 13.25 -3.74
C GLY A 570 -11.55 12.99 -2.31
N PRO A 571 -12.35 12.25 -1.53
CA PRO A 571 -12.04 11.89 -0.17
C PRO A 571 -10.87 10.89 -0.08
N ILE A 572 -10.16 10.86 1.06
CA ILE A 572 -9.07 9.90 1.32
C ILE A 572 -9.56 8.45 1.10
N TRP A 573 -10.79 8.18 1.49
CA TRP A 573 -11.42 6.86 1.45
C TRP A 573 -11.44 6.25 0.04
N LEU A 574 -11.54 7.04 -1.03
CA LEU A 574 -11.49 6.53 -2.40
C LEU A 574 -10.11 5.99 -2.81
N ASN A 575 -9.05 6.38 -2.13
CA ASN A 575 -7.68 5.86 -2.32
C ASN A 575 -7.31 5.71 -3.81
N THR A 576 -7.01 4.49 -4.25
CA THR A 576 -6.53 4.19 -5.63
C THR A 576 -7.49 4.65 -6.72
N GLN A 577 -8.79 4.71 -6.45
CA GLN A 577 -9.78 5.27 -7.37
C GLN A 577 -9.54 6.76 -7.70
N LEU A 578 -8.78 7.47 -6.85
CA LEU A 578 -8.44 8.89 -7.07
C LEU A 578 -7.46 9.10 -8.21
N ASN A 579 -6.66 8.08 -8.54
CA ASN A 579 -5.69 8.17 -9.61
C ASN A 579 -6.38 8.23 -10.97
N ALA A 580 -5.97 9.18 -11.80
CA ALA A 580 -6.45 9.36 -13.15
C ALA A 580 -5.27 9.70 -14.07
N TYR A 581 -5.49 9.61 -15.38
CA TYR A 581 -4.46 9.93 -16.37
C TYR A 581 -3.80 11.31 -16.18
N LEU A 582 -4.58 12.30 -15.80
CA LEU A 582 -4.09 13.65 -15.53
C LEU A 582 -3.62 13.86 -14.08
N GLU A 583 -3.98 12.97 -13.17
CA GLU A 583 -3.76 13.05 -11.72
C GLU A 583 -3.22 11.73 -11.17
N PRO A 584 -2.07 11.25 -11.66
CA PRO A 584 -1.57 9.90 -11.34
C PRO A 584 -1.12 9.72 -9.88
N ASP A 585 -0.87 10.82 -9.17
CA ASP A 585 -0.37 10.82 -7.79
C ASP A 585 -1.43 11.23 -6.76
N ALA A 586 -2.70 11.42 -7.17
CA ALA A 586 -3.74 11.95 -6.28
C ALA A 586 -3.95 11.07 -5.04
N SER A 587 -4.06 9.76 -5.23
CA SER A 587 -4.16 8.81 -4.13
C SER A 587 -2.99 8.93 -3.17
N ARG A 588 -1.75 8.87 -3.66
CA ARG A 588 -0.55 8.95 -2.84
C ARG A 588 -0.50 10.24 -2.02
N ILE A 589 -0.78 11.40 -2.63
CA ILE A 589 -0.79 12.66 -1.91
C ILE A 589 -1.85 12.66 -0.80
N LEU A 590 -3.04 12.14 -1.06
CA LEU A 590 -4.13 12.18 -0.09
C LEU A 590 -3.98 11.18 1.05
N ILE A 591 -3.65 9.91 0.78
CA ILE A 591 -3.55 8.92 1.85
C ILE A 591 -2.36 9.20 2.79
N TYR A 592 -1.25 9.73 2.27
CA TYR A 592 -0.08 10.09 3.08
C TYR A 592 -0.29 11.45 3.76
N ARG A 593 -0.39 12.53 2.97
CA ARG A 593 -0.32 13.89 3.49
C ARG A 593 -1.60 14.34 4.19
N LYS A 594 -2.78 14.19 3.54
CA LYS A 594 -4.05 14.49 4.22
C LYS A 594 -4.28 13.52 5.39
N GLY A 595 -3.93 12.22 5.24
CA GLY A 595 -4.01 11.24 6.32
C GLY A 595 -3.22 11.64 7.56
N ALA A 596 -2.00 12.15 7.41
CA ALA A 596 -1.19 12.68 8.51
C ALA A 596 -1.85 13.92 9.16
N TYR A 597 -2.39 14.84 8.37
CA TYR A 597 -3.13 15.99 8.88
C TYR A 597 -4.37 15.59 9.68
N VAL A 598 -5.13 14.60 9.21
CA VAL A 598 -6.32 14.09 9.92
C VAL A 598 -5.95 13.64 11.34
N LEU A 599 -4.85 12.90 11.48
CA LEU A 599 -4.37 12.47 12.79
C LEU A 599 -3.86 13.63 13.66
N GLU A 600 -3.18 14.62 13.08
CA GLU A 600 -2.71 15.78 13.84
C GLU A 600 -3.88 16.65 14.29
N ILE A 601 -4.93 16.81 13.48
CA ILE A 601 -6.17 17.49 13.87
C ILE A 601 -6.82 16.72 15.03
N LEU A 602 -7.01 15.40 14.90
CA LEU A 602 -7.59 14.58 15.95
C LEU A 602 -6.79 14.66 17.25
N ARG A 603 -5.47 14.50 17.18
CA ARG A 603 -4.57 14.65 18.33
C ARG A 603 -4.73 16.02 18.98
N THR A 604 -4.78 17.09 18.18
CA THR A 604 -4.92 18.46 18.67
C THR A 604 -6.26 18.67 19.39
N ILE A 605 -7.37 18.19 18.84
CA ILE A 605 -8.69 18.25 19.45
C ILE A 605 -8.71 17.51 20.80
N MET A 606 -8.00 16.39 20.90
CA MET A 606 -7.92 15.58 22.13
C MET A 606 -6.96 16.12 23.18
N GLN A 607 -6.17 17.16 22.88
CA GLN A 607 -5.20 17.73 23.83
C GLN A 607 -5.88 18.37 25.06
N ASN A 608 -5.34 18.04 26.23
CA ASN A 608 -5.68 18.75 27.47
C ASN A 608 -4.53 19.68 27.84
N PRO A 609 -4.65 21.01 27.60
CA PRO A 609 -3.58 21.98 27.89
C PRO A 609 -3.25 22.14 29.38
N ARG A 610 -4.13 21.64 30.27
CA ARG A 610 -3.93 21.69 31.70
C ARG A 610 -3.28 20.44 32.28
N ALA A 611 -3.16 19.38 31.48
CA ALA A 611 -2.50 18.15 31.91
C ALA A 611 -0.98 18.28 31.87
N GLN A 612 -0.29 17.51 32.70
CA GLN A 612 1.18 17.41 32.65
C GLN A 612 1.67 16.89 31.31
N ASN A 613 0.96 15.94 30.72
CA ASN A 613 1.12 15.47 29.35
C ASN A 613 -0.15 15.82 28.57
N PRO A 614 -0.12 16.84 27.69
CA PRO A 614 -1.29 17.22 26.90
C PRO A 614 -1.83 16.09 26.00
N ASP A 615 -0.97 15.19 25.52
CA ASP A 615 -1.30 14.11 24.62
C ASP A 615 -1.78 12.83 25.34
N ALA A 616 -1.90 12.81 26.67
CA ALA A 616 -2.18 11.59 27.42
C ALA A 616 -3.43 10.83 26.95
N ASN A 617 -4.50 11.56 26.59
CA ASN A 617 -5.74 10.96 26.10
C ASN A 617 -5.56 10.36 24.70
N PHE A 618 -4.91 11.07 23.79
CA PHE A 618 -4.56 10.57 22.45
C PHE A 618 -3.68 9.32 22.54
N MET A 619 -2.64 9.33 23.39
CA MET A 619 -1.79 8.17 23.62
C MET A 619 -2.59 6.97 24.14
N ALA A 620 -3.50 7.18 25.09
CA ALA A 620 -4.36 6.11 25.60
C ALA A 620 -5.27 5.53 24.52
N MET A 621 -5.83 6.37 23.64
CA MET A 621 -6.60 5.96 22.48
C MET A 621 -5.77 5.10 21.53
N MET A 622 -4.58 5.54 21.17
CA MET A 622 -3.69 4.81 20.24
C MET A 622 -3.24 3.47 20.83
N HIS A 623 -2.94 3.42 22.13
CA HIS A 623 -2.63 2.15 22.84
C HIS A 623 -3.82 1.18 22.80
N ASP A 624 -5.05 1.69 22.96
CA ASP A 624 -6.25 0.85 22.90
C ASP A 624 -6.50 0.33 21.48
N PHE A 625 -6.30 1.17 20.47
CA PHE A 625 -6.41 0.79 19.07
C PHE A 625 -5.42 -0.33 18.71
N VAL A 626 -4.14 -0.13 19.01
CA VAL A 626 -3.10 -1.15 18.77
C VAL A 626 -3.39 -2.45 19.52
N ARG A 627 -3.79 -2.38 20.79
CA ARG A 627 -4.11 -3.57 21.58
C ARG A 627 -5.32 -4.33 21.04
N THR A 628 -6.36 -3.62 20.60
CA THR A 628 -7.63 -4.22 20.12
C THR A 628 -7.45 -4.91 18.78
N TYR A 629 -6.64 -4.31 17.91
CA TYR A 629 -6.40 -4.81 16.55
C TYR A 629 -5.03 -5.45 16.36
N ALA A 630 -4.33 -5.79 17.44
CA ALA A 630 -3.06 -6.51 17.37
C ALA A 630 -3.16 -7.80 16.55
N GLY A 631 -2.37 -7.89 15.47
CA GLY A 631 -2.38 -9.04 14.55
C GLY A 631 -3.65 -9.15 13.70
N LYS A 632 -4.43 -8.08 13.58
CA LYS A 632 -5.68 -8.01 12.80
C LYS A 632 -5.64 -6.84 11.82
N ASN A 633 -6.61 -6.83 10.90
CA ASN A 633 -6.88 -5.71 10.02
C ASN A 633 -8.02 -4.87 10.59
N ALA A 634 -7.89 -3.54 10.53
CA ALA A 634 -8.87 -2.57 11.00
C ALA A 634 -9.44 -1.76 9.82
N SER A 635 -10.70 -1.36 9.92
CA SER A 635 -11.31 -0.38 9.02
C SER A 635 -11.27 1.03 9.60
N THR A 636 -11.59 2.01 8.79
CA THR A 636 -11.80 3.40 9.22
C THR A 636 -12.89 3.50 10.30
N GLU A 637 -14.01 2.78 10.16
CA GLU A 637 -15.06 2.72 11.18
C GLU A 637 -14.58 2.06 12.50
N ASP A 638 -13.66 1.10 12.40
CA ASP A 638 -13.03 0.49 13.57
C ASP A 638 -12.21 1.53 14.37
N PHE A 639 -11.47 2.40 13.66
CA PHE A 639 -10.70 3.48 14.28
C PHE A 639 -11.62 4.58 14.83
N GLU A 640 -12.69 4.95 14.12
CA GLU A 640 -13.70 5.90 14.55
C GLU A 640 -14.31 5.49 15.90
N ARG A 641 -14.76 4.22 16.05
CA ARG A 641 -15.29 3.72 17.34
C ARG A 641 -14.30 3.84 18.50
N ILE A 642 -13.01 3.66 18.24
CA ILE A 642 -11.99 3.87 19.28
C ILE A 642 -11.83 5.37 19.58
N ALA A 643 -11.86 6.24 18.58
CA ALA A 643 -11.78 7.68 18.78
C ALA A 643 -12.96 8.20 19.60
N GLU A 644 -14.19 7.81 19.29
CA GLU A 644 -15.40 8.15 20.05
C GLU A 644 -15.31 7.77 21.53
N LYS A 645 -14.80 6.58 21.81
CA LYS A 645 -14.60 6.11 23.19
C LYS A 645 -13.73 7.05 24.01
N TYR A 646 -12.71 7.66 23.42
CA TYR A 646 -11.75 8.51 24.12
C TYR A 646 -12.07 10.01 23.99
N CYS A 647 -12.78 10.42 22.96
CA CYS A 647 -13.35 11.77 22.85
C CYS A 647 -14.60 11.94 23.74
N HIS A 648 -15.26 10.85 24.12
CA HIS A 648 -16.53 10.83 24.88
C HIS A 648 -17.68 11.54 24.15
N GLU A 649 -17.62 11.58 22.84
CA GLU A 649 -18.61 12.17 21.95
C GLU A 649 -18.69 11.41 20.62
N ASP A 650 -19.76 11.61 19.88
CA ASP A 650 -19.92 11.11 18.51
C ASP A 650 -18.90 11.83 17.62
N MET A 651 -18.00 11.07 17.00
CA MET A 651 -16.96 11.57 16.11
C MET A 651 -17.31 11.43 14.62
N HIS A 652 -18.51 10.97 14.31
CA HIS A 652 -18.96 10.76 12.94
C HIS A 652 -18.81 12.02 12.07
N TRP A 653 -19.12 13.20 12.64
CA TRP A 653 -18.91 14.49 11.98
C TRP A 653 -17.47 14.66 11.51
N PHE A 654 -16.49 14.32 12.35
CA PHE A 654 -15.06 14.47 12.06
C PHE A 654 -14.62 13.57 10.90
N PHE A 655 -14.99 12.28 10.94
CA PHE A 655 -14.64 11.33 9.87
C PHE A 655 -15.38 11.66 8.57
N ASN A 656 -16.63 12.09 8.62
CA ASN A 656 -17.37 12.55 7.44
C ASN A 656 -16.72 13.74 6.73
N GLU A 657 -16.17 14.67 7.48
CA GLU A 657 -15.54 15.86 6.91
C GLU A 657 -14.12 15.58 6.40
N TRP A 658 -13.32 14.85 7.16
CA TRP A 658 -11.90 14.74 6.90
C TRP A 658 -11.49 13.48 6.16
N VAL A 659 -12.20 12.38 6.32
CA VAL A 659 -11.91 11.09 5.67
C VAL A 659 -12.83 10.82 4.47
N TYR A 660 -14.13 11.04 4.65
CA TYR A 660 -15.17 10.80 3.63
C TYR A 660 -15.53 12.05 2.84
N GLY A 661 -15.09 13.23 3.26
CA GLY A 661 -15.38 14.52 2.65
C GLY A 661 -14.20 15.13 1.90
N VAL A 662 -14.53 16.16 1.09
CA VAL A 662 -13.57 16.92 0.27
C VAL A 662 -13.50 18.39 0.65
N GLU A 663 -14.37 18.87 1.54
CA GLU A 663 -14.43 20.28 1.92
C GLU A 663 -13.16 20.69 2.67
N THR A 664 -12.66 21.87 2.37
CA THR A 664 -11.47 22.45 3.03
C THR A 664 -11.82 23.87 3.50
N PRO A 665 -11.87 24.11 4.83
CA PRO A 665 -12.26 25.41 5.37
C PRO A 665 -11.19 26.46 5.17
N GLU A 666 -11.62 27.69 4.94
CA GLU A 666 -10.81 28.89 5.00
C GLU A 666 -11.21 29.68 6.25
N TYR A 667 -10.20 30.13 7.01
CA TYR A 667 -10.41 30.88 8.25
C TYR A 667 -9.88 32.29 8.12
N ASP A 668 -10.73 33.28 8.47
CA ASP A 668 -10.32 34.65 8.69
C ASP A 668 -10.30 34.92 10.20
N PHE A 669 -9.13 35.31 10.71
CA PHE A 669 -8.88 35.52 12.13
C PHE A 669 -8.49 36.95 12.43
N GLY A 670 -9.27 37.60 13.29
CA GLY A 670 -8.99 38.93 13.82
C GLY A 670 -8.87 38.94 15.34
N TYR A 671 -8.03 39.83 15.86
CA TYR A 671 -7.99 40.03 17.33
C TYR A 671 -7.76 41.49 17.71
N GLN A 672 -8.22 41.86 18.88
CA GLN A 672 -7.99 43.14 19.52
C GLN A 672 -7.68 42.95 21.01
N LEU A 673 -6.76 43.75 21.51
CA LEU A 673 -6.45 43.80 22.95
C LEU A 673 -7.06 45.06 23.58
N SER A 674 -7.67 44.90 24.74
CA SER A 674 -8.17 46.01 25.54
C SER A 674 -7.79 45.84 27.02
N ASP A 675 -7.79 46.95 27.74
CA ASP A 675 -7.60 46.93 29.20
C ASP A 675 -8.82 46.32 29.88
N GLY A 676 -8.55 45.35 30.71
CA GLY A 676 -9.57 44.69 31.52
C GLY A 676 -9.54 45.06 33.00
N PRO A 677 -10.50 44.60 33.80
CA PRO A 677 -10.54 44.83 35.23
C PRO A 677 -9.26 44.34 35.94
N SER A 678 -8.82 45.10 36.94
CA SER A 678 -7.68 44.73 37.80
C SER A 678 -6.32 44.61 37.08
N GLY A 679 -6.12 45.42 36.02
CA GLY A 679 -4.86 45.43 35.27
C GLY A 679 -4.64 44.17 34.38
N LYS A 680 -5.70 43.43 34.09
CA LYS A 680 -5.69 42.30 33.16
C LYS A 680 -5.87 42.82 31.73
N THR A 681 -5.27 42.18 30.78
CA THR A 681 -5.53 42.39 29.34
C THR A 681 -6.66 41.46 28.91
N VAL A 682 -7.64 41.99 28.19
CA VAL A 682 -8.72 41.23 27.55
C VAL A 682 -8.40 41.06 26.08
N LEU A 683 -8.41 39.83 25.62
CA LEU A 683 -8.28 39.47 24.23
C LEU A 683 -9.66 39.25 23.61
N HIS A 684 -10.04 40.12 22.66
CA HIS A 684 -11.21 39.92 21.80
C HIS A 684 -10.79 39.25 20.52
N MET A 685 -11.45 38.16 20.15
CA MET A 685 -11.15 37.39 18.95
C MET A 685 -12.37 37.29 18.07
N SER A 686 -12.18 37.33 16.78
CA SER A 686 -13.15 36.98 15.75
C SER A 686 -12.57 35.89 14.87
N LEU A 687 -13.34 34.84 14.61
CA LEU A 687 -12.99 33.75 13.71
C LEU A 687 -14.17 33.52 12.76
N THR A 688 -13.93 33.66 11.47
CA THR A 688 -14.93 33.40 10.41
C THR A 688 -14.50 32.21 9.60
N GLN A 689 -15.39 31.25 9.38
CA GLN A 689 -15.21 30.07 8.54
C GLN A 689 -15.90 30.30 7.20
N SER A 690 -15.24 29.93 6.10
CA SER A 690 -15.78 30.03 4.74
C SER A 690 -15.24 28.89 3.86
N GLY A 691 -15.77 28.75 2.63
CA GLY A 691 -15.33 27.71 1.68
C GLY A 691 -15.90 26.32 1.95
N VAL A 692 -16.79 26.18 2.93
CA VAL A 692 -17.41 24.90 3.35
C VAL A 692 -18.93 25.05 3.48
N SER A 693 -19.63 23.92 3.54
CA SER A 693 -21.09 23.88 3.75
C SER A 693 -21.47 24.33 5.15
N GLN A 694 -22.75 24.65 5.36
CA GLN A 694 -23.29 24.99 6.68
C GLN A 694 -23.26 23.83 7.69
N ALA A 695 -23.10 22.60 7.23
CA ALA A 695 -22.98 21.44 8.09
C ALA A 695 -21.56 21.22 8.62
N PHE A 696 -20.56 21.84 8.00
CA PHE A 696 -19.16 21.66 8.37
C PHE A 696 -18.88 22.25 9.76
N ALA A 697 -18.34 21.43 10.65
CA ALA A 697 -18.02 21.80 12.01
C ALA A 697 -16.53 21.64 12.32
N MET A 698 -15.97 22.51 13.15
CA MET A 698 -14.56 22.41 13.54
C MET A 698 -14.31 22.92 14.95
N SER A 699 -13.40 22.27 15.67
CA SER A 699 -12.81 22.74 16.93
C SER A 699 -11.44 23.33 16.63
N VAL A 700 -11.38 24.67 16.47
CA VAL A 700 -10.16 25.38 16.11
C VAL A 700 -9.36 25.71 17.38
N PRO A 701 -8.10 25.22 17.53
CA PRO A 701 -7.28 25.53 18.68
C PRO A 701 -6.78 26.97 18.64
N VAL A 702 -6.82 27.65 19.78
CA VAL A 702 -6.31 29.01 19.94
C VAL A 702 -5.03 28.98 20.78
N TYR A 703 -3.94 29.45 20.19
CA TYR A 703 -2.66 29.56 20.84
C TYR A 703 -2.27 31.01 21.09
N LEU A 704 -1.68 31.25 22.25
CA LEU A 704 -1.05 32.52 22.57
C LEU A 704 0.48 32.38 22.50
N ASP A 705 1.12 33.16 21.64
CA ASP A 705 2.57 33.24 21.56
C ASP A 705 3.12 34.27 22.53
N LEU A 706 3.84 33.83 23.55
CA LEU A 706 4.51 34.65 24.53
C LEU A 706 6.02 34.38 24.54
N LYS A 707 6.78 35.26 23.94
CA LYS A 707 8.25 35.18 23.96
C LYS A 707 8.80 33.82 23.47
N ASP A 708 8.42 33.45 22.27
CA ASP A 708 8.82 32.21 21.59
C ASP A 708 8.26 30.91 22.20
N LYS A 709 7.25 31.01 23.05
CA LYS A 709 6.54 29.87 23.62
C LYS A 709 5.03 29.97 23.36
N TRP A 710 4.51 28.94 22.73
CA TRP A 710 3.09 28.81 22.41
C TRP A 710 2.32 28.15 23.56
N TYR A 711 1.21 28.75 23.95
CA TYR A 711 0.32 28.24 25.00
C TYR A 711 -1.06 27.99 24.41
N LEU A 712 -1.52 26.73 24.41
CA LEU A 712 -2.88 26.40 24.02
C LEU A 712 -3.84 26.97 25.04
N MET A 713 -4.68 27.91 24.62
CA MET A 713 -5.68 28.60 25.47
C MET A 713 -7.00 27.85 25.58
N GLY A 714 -7.34 27.10 24.54
CA GLY A 714 -8.58 26.35 24.40
C GLY A 714 -8.97 26.23 22.93
N PHE A 715 -10.24 25.89 22.71
CA PHE A 715 -10.80 25.67 21.38
C PHE A 715 -11.98 26.59 21.12
N VAL A 716 -12.12 27.06 19.90
CA VAL A 716 -13.33 27.72 19.39
C VAL A 716 -14.08 26.70 18.55
N HIS A 717 -15.29 26.35 18.97
CA HIS A 717 -16.17 25.50 18.17
C HIS A 717 -16.91 26.37 17.18
N ILE A 718 -16.79 26.06 15.91
CA ILE A 718 -17.43 26.79 14.81
C ILE A 718 -18.18 25.81 13.93
N SER A 719 -19.38 26.18 13.50
CA SER A 719 -20.21 25.41 12.58
C SER A 719 -20.97 26.35 11.66
N GLY A 720 -21.11 26.01 10.42
CA GLY A 720 -21.92 26.69 9.43
C GLY A 720 -21.23 27.73 8.64
#